data_6410b8aa7f2ddb51b52bb63ec95bcf0d
#
_entry.id   6410b8aa7f2ddb51b52bb63ec95bcf0d
#
_cell.length_a   1.000
_cell.length_b   1.000
_cell.length_c   1.000
_cell.angle_alpha   90.00
_cell.angle_beta   90.00
_cell.angle_gamma   90.00
#
_symmetry.space_group_name_H-M   'P 1'
#
loop_
_entity.id
_entity.type
_entity.pdbx_description
1 polymer ?
#
loop_
_entity_poly.entity_id
_entity_poly.type
_entity_poly.pdbx_seq_one_letter_code
_entity_poly.pdbx_strand_id
1 'polypeptide(L)'
;PLISNFQNDVDVPITPDLKFNFNGEPFAINAESVPFTPGKKTGVNFTVTGLNLENAASFNPIPLNVKVTKGTMDCAFNLDFEKKQGEENAYLRLKGTVKMKDVGLEDELGKAYQIIGVKEIDANLKEFAFFRQNLDIGEIQLHNPSVVIIRDSDSLNLVQLLTHIVKEQKAQAKADAKEAKEKAALPADEKKTPNDWTWNIDKVSVRNGTINFTDTTNNFKRPVTNVNVTLAPINGKDGTRTAIDASVGAIGGHIQANGGMVITPFSIDLNLQSSGLSIADLTPYISQYSGAHVTQGTFSNKGELKLNLAKDVSFSYTGNADVASLNVTDKQGAPAVALKNLAVGGISVSGLSPLQISLGTIALTSPNVNVVMNKNGSINLASLGTPSNVPAPAASSDKSASAKPQPKAQVSASSSSSPAINVGKITLTDGRVRYTDNSIEPTFKLNASNLAGSLSNYSTTTKGNATVDVKGLLNGTPMNISGTINPFESKLKLAMKGEVTSLSLPAFSPFSAKFTGHPIEKGLLTYKGAFDINQDKLTSENALVINKLEFGSQVPDAKDALPVGLAVSLLQDRQGQIDLNIPVSGSLDDPEFSVGGIIVKVIVNLISKAVTAPFALIGSMFGGEDMDLNNLQFATGSARLDEKTIKALNIVAKAMQDRPGIKIQIIGMASEKEDGEGLKEQLLMRDMRYAIYRDTTSATNAKVLTAAQIDKAIKQLYSESTAPNKPKNADIEQMKAFLLKNQRVATADLKQLADRRAAAVRNYLIQKEKVAADRLFISTSKTQRGDQVVPGVALGLQD
;
A
#
# COMPACT_ATOMS: atom_id res chain seq x y z
N PRO A 1 -77.89 -34.88 -5.56
CA PRO A 1 -78.14 -33.49 -5.99
C PRO A 1 -79.58 -33.25 -6.11
N LEU A 2 -80.07 -32.32 -5.31
CA LEU A 2 -81.45 -31.83 -5.45
C LEU A 2 -81.46 -30.80 -6.58
N ILE A 3 -81.81 -31.24 -7.80
CA ILE A 3 -82.21 -30.30 -8.84
C ILE A 3 -83.70 -29.98 -8.61
N SER A 4 -83.94 -28.86 -7.97
CA SER A 4 -85.25 -28.37 -7.73
C SER A 4 -85.59 -27.39 -8.83
N ASN A 5 -86.62 -27.71 -9.57
CA ASN A 5 -87.46 -26.89 -10.45
C ASN A 5 -87.09 -26.91 -11.96
N PHE A 6 -87.77 -27.69 -12.75
CA PHE A 6 -87.76 -27.68 -14.20
C PHE A 6 -89.01 -27.06 -14.78
N GLN A 7 -89.85 -26.32 -14.01
CA GLN A 7 -90.96 -25.64 -14.49
C GLN A 7 -90.62 -24.35 -15.21
N ASN A 8 -91.42 -23.97 -16.19
CA ASN A 8 -91.32 -22.77 -17.04
C ASN A 8 -91.38 -21.44 -16.27
N ASP A 9 -91.14 -21.45 -14.94
CA ASP A 9 -91.15 -20.24 -14.12
C ASP A 9 -89.78 -19.64 -14.25
N VAL A 10 -89.65 -18.62 -15.08
CA VAL A 10 -88.33 -18.06 -15.54
C VAL A 10 -87.55 -17.42 -14.41
N ASP A 11 -88.13 -17.06 -13.33
CA ASP A 11 -87.48 -16.35 -12.23
C ASP A 11 -87.11 -17.25 -11.03
N VAL A 12 -87.40 -18.53 -11.07
CA VAL A 12 -87.07 -19.45 -9.99
C VAL A 12 -85.69 -20.06 -10.16
N PRO A 13 -84.74 -19.90 -9.26
CA PRO A 13 -83.43 -20.42 -9.34
C PRO A 13 -83.36 -21.95 -9.25
N ILE A 14 -82.51 -22.57 -10.04
CA ILE A 14 -82.12 -23.96 -9.91
C ILE A 14 -80.87 -23.97 -9.00
N THR A 15 -80.93 -24.73 -7.90
CA THR A 15 -79.83 -24.73 -6.87
C THR A 15 -79.21 -26.12 -6.72
N PRO A 16 -78.35 -26.60 -7.66
CA PRO A 16 -77.64 -27.84 -7.54
C PRO A 16 -76.63 -27.78 -6.37
N ASP A 17 -76.53 -28.85 -5.55
CA ASP A 17 -75.50 -29.07 -4.52
C ASP A 17 -74.91 -30.47 -4.77
N LEU A 18 -73.63 -30.50 -5.17
CA LEU A 18 -72.89 -31.70 -5.52
C LEU A 18 -71.69 -31.80 -4.60
N LYS A 19 -71.57 -32.95 -3.90
CA LYS A 19 -70.44 -33.31 -3.08
C LYS A 19 -69.94 -34.69 -3.51
N PHE A 20 -68.64 -34.78 -3.83
CA PHE A 20 -68.01 -36.04 -4.27
C PHE A 20 -66.51 -36.03 -3.93
N ASN A 21 -65.92 -37.21 -3.97
CA ASN A 21 -64.51 -37.35 -3.91
C ASN A 21 -63.96 -37.65 -5.30
N PHE A 22 -62.91 -36.93 -5.69
CA PHE A 22 -62.15 -37.21 -6.91
C PHE A 22 -60.68 -37.53 -6.54
N ASN A 23 -60.20 -38.71 -6.84
CA ASN A 23 -58.90 -39.21 -6.46
C ASN A 23 -58.63 -39.17 -4.94
N GLY A 24 -59.73 -39.32 -4.14
CA GLY A 24 -59.65 -39.29 -2.68
C GLY A 24 -59.83 -37.91 -2.03
N GLU A 25 -59.79 -36.84 -2.78
CA GLU A 25 -59.96 -35.46 -2.28
C GLU A 25 -61.44 -35.03 -2.39
N PRO A 26 -61.93 -34.26 -1.40
CA PRO A 26 -63.33 -33.80 -1.36
C PRO A 26 -63.53 -32.57 -2.26
N PHE A 27 -64.53 -32.65 -3.12
CA PHE A 27 -65.03 -31.59 -4.00
C PHE A 27 -66.44 -31.23 -3.64
N ALA A 28 -66.75 -29.94 -3.56
CA ALA A 28 -68.11 -29.44 -3.41
C ALA A 28 -68.42 -28.38 -4.48
N ILE A 29 -69.57 -28.55 -5.14
CA ILE A 29 -70.05 -27.63 -6.13
C ILE A 29 -71.47 -27.27 -5.76
N ASN A 30 -71.75 -25.98 -5.47
CA ASN A 30 -73.11 -25.49 -5.32
C ASN A 30 -73.32 -24.34 -6.33
N ALA A 31 -74.51 -24.32 -6.91
CA ALA A 31 -74.81 -23.28 -7.88
C ALA A 31 -76.19 -22.72 -7.66
N GLU A 32 -76.37 -21.56 -8.19
CA GLU A 32 -77.67 -20.90 -8.37
C GLU A 32 -77.77 -20.44 -9.81
N SER A 33 -78.76 -20.93 -10.51
CA SER A 33 -78.88 -20.62 -11.92
C SER A 33 -80.32 -20.26 -12.25
N VAL A 34 -80.56 -19.18 -12.98
CA VAL A 34 -81.84 -18.77 -13.54
C VAL A 34 -81.73 -18.84 -15.10
N PRO A 35 -81.66 -20.04 -15.65
CA PRO A 35 -81.27 -20.25 -17.05
C PRO A 35 -82.28 -19.80 -18.07
N PHE A 36 -83.54 -19.59 -17.64
CA PHE A 36 -84.69 -19.24 -18.50
C PHE A 36 -85.00 -17.73 -18.49
N THR A 37 -84.33 -16.95 -17.67
CA THR A 37 -84.40 -15.49 -17.73
C THR A 37 -83.64 -14.92 -18.89
N PRO A 38 -84.01 -13.75 -19.43
CA PRO A 38 -83.31 -13.14 -20.54
C PRO A 38 -81.76 -12.95 -20.26
N GLY A 39 -81.39 -12.76 -18.98
CA GLY A 39 -80.00 -12.60 -18.55
C GLY A 39 -79.26 -13.89 -18.31
N LYS A 40 -79.90 -15.06 -18.31
CA LYS A 40 -79.27 -16.39 -18.08
C LYS A 40 -78.24 -16.37 -16.94
N LYS A 41 -78.58 -15.78 -15.79
CA LYS A 41 -77.61 -15.62 -14.68
C LYS A 41 -77.39 -16.94 -13.98
N THR A 42 -76.07 -17.30 -13.81
CA THR A 42 -75.64 -18.49 -13.11
C THR A 42 -74.46 -18.19 -12.27
N GLY A 43 -74.53 -18.45 -10.99
CA GLY A 43 -73.46 -18.43 -10.04
C GLY A 43 -73.07 -19.84 -9.61
N VAL A 44 -71.80 -20.24 -9.72
CA VAL A 44 -71.29 -21.56 -9.29
C VAL A 44 -70.19 -21.35 -8.26
N ASN A 45 -70.39 -21.90 -7.07
CA ASN A 45 -69.33 -21.99 -6.06
C ASN A 45 -68.67 -23.38 -6.17
N PHE A 46 -67.39 -23.39 -6.27
CA PHE A 46 -66.56 -24.58 -6.41
C PHE A 46 -65.49 -24.59 -5.28
N THR A 47 -65.44 -25.61 -4.45
CA THR A 47 -64.46 -25.78 -3.41
C THR A 47 -63.76 -27.12 -3.47
N VAL A 48 -62.48 -27.12 -3.31
CA VAL A 48 -61.60 -28.29 -3.20
C VAL A 48 -60.75 -28.16 -1.96
N THR A 49 -60.64 -29.21 -1.19
CA THR A 49 -59.85 -29.20 0.01
C THR A 49 -58.84 -30.35 -0.01
N GLY A 50 -57.57 -30.05 0.24
CA GLY A 50 -56.50 -31.04 0.39
C GLY A 50 -56.08 -31.69 -0.95
N LEU A 51 -56.30 -31.03 -2.12
CA LEU A 51 -55.87 -31.55 -3.38
C LEU A 51 -54.35 -31.79 -3.40
N ASN A 52 -53.94 -33.05 -3.66
CA ASN A 52 -52.55 -33.41 -3.77
C ASN A 52 -51.88 -32.79 -5.01
N LEU A 53 -50.91 -31.92 -4.80
CA LEU A 53 -50.23 -31.17 -5.88
C LEU A 53 -49.34 -32.05 -6.75
N GLU A 54 -48.77 -33.13 -6.25
CA GLU A 54 -47.96 -34.07 -7.01
C GLU A 54 -48.84 -34.80 -8.04
N ASN A 55 -50.02 -35.23 -7.65
CA ASN A 55 -51.01 -35.83 -8.58
C ASN A 55 -51.57 -34.81 -9.56
N ALA A 56 -51.86 -33.59 -9.10
CA ALA A 56 -52.41 -32.52 -9.93
C ALA A 56 -51.35 -32.01 -10.98
N ALA A 57 -50.10 -32.03 -10.67
CA ALA A 57 -49.02 -31.56 -11.53
C ALA A 57 -48.93 -32.39 -12.86
N SER A 58 -49.37 -33.65 -12.82
CA SER A 58 -49.40 -34.49 -14.03
C SER A 58 -50.34 -33.96 -15.13
N PHE A 59 -51.28 -33.09 -14.77
CA PHE A 59 -52.22 -32.43 -15.68
C PHE A 59 -51.77 -31.04 -16.11
N ASN A 60 -50.54 -30.59 -15.70
CA ASN A 60 -50.07 -29.26 -16.05
C ASN A 60 -49.69 -29.17 -17.52
N PRO A 61 -50.32 -28.28 -18.29
CA PRO A 61 -50.05 -28.13 -19.73
C PRO A 61 -48.73 -27.33 -19.98
N ILE A 62 -48.14 -26.75 -18.98
CA ILE A 62 -46.91 -25.93 -19.10
C ILE A 62 -45.74 -26.78 -18.72
N PRO A 63 -44.77 -27.06 -19.62
CA PRO A 63 -43.57 -27.83 -19.28
C PRO A 63 -42.72 -26.99 -18.36
N LEU A 64 -42.67 -27.35 -17.09
CA LEU A 64 -41.78 -26.80 -16.11
C LEU A 64 -40.65 -27.83 -15.91
N ASN A 65 -39.40 -27.47 -16.06
CA ASN A 65 -38.27 -28.36 -15.76
C ASN A 65 -38.10 -28.56 -14.24
N VAL A 66 -39.18 -28.51 -13.49
CA VAL A 66 -39.26 -28.76 -12.06
C VAL A 66 -40.36 -29.76 -11.80
N LYS A 67 -40.07 -30.74 -10.98
CA LYS A 67 -41.02 -31.76 -10.53
C LYS A 67 -41.62 -31.27 -9.21
N VAL A 68 -42.96 -31.26 -9.16
CA VAL A 68 -43.69 -31.09 -7.91
C VAL A 68 -43.61 -32.38 -7.15
N THR A 69 -42.97 -32.38 -5.96
CA THR A 69 -42.72 -33.57 -5.14
C THR A 69 -43.61 -33.69 -3.95
N LYS A 70 -44.22 -32.59 -3.54
CA LYS A 70 -45.20 -32.54 -2.43
C LYS A 70 -45.99 -31.28 -2.43
N GLY A 71 -47.06 -31.30 -1.71
CA GLY A 71 -47.90 -30.15 -1.44
C GLY A 71 -49.37 -30.49 -1.48
N THR A 72 -50.15 -29.67 -0.80
CA THR A 72 -51.62 -29.75 -0.85
C THR A 72 -52.22 -28.39 -1.24
N MET A 73 -53.37 -28.38 -1.89
CA MET A 73 -54.06 -27.17 -2.32
C MET A 73 -55.50 -27.18 -1.83
N ASP A 74 -55.91 -26.12 -1.22
CA ASP A 74 -57.30 -25.77 -0.94
C ASP A 74 -57.69 -24.63 -1.89
N CYS A 75 -58.81 -24.71 -2.55
CA CYS A 75 -59.33 -23.60 -3.35
C CYS A 75 -60.83 -23.40 -3.15
N ALA A 76 -61.25 -22.18 -3.25
CA ALA A 76 -62.64 -21.78 -3.23
C ALA A 76 -62.86 -20.72 -4.29
N PHE A 77 -63.63 -21.12 -5.32
CA PHE A 77 -63.91 -20.24 -6.46
C PHE A 77 -65.41 -20.03 -6.60
N ASN A 78 -65.79 -18.83 -7.04
CA ASN A 78 -67.08 -18.43 -7.48
C ASN A 78 -67.01 -18.06 -8.95
N LEU A 79 -67.76 -18.76 -9.79
CA LEU A 79 -67.93 -18.48 -11.19
C LEU A 79 -69.26 -17.81 -11.44
N ASP A 80 -69.24 -16.57 -11.89
CA ASP A 80 -70.45 -15.82 -12.25
C ASP A 80 -70.56 -15.79 -13.79
N PHE A 81 -71.70 -16.28 -14.31
CA PHE A 81 -72.05 -16.19 -15.72
C PHE A 81 -73.31 -15.36 -15.87
N GLU A 82 -73.31 -14.37 -16.77
CA GLU A 82 -74.49 -13.56 -17.12
C GLU A 82 -74.46 -13.20 -18.61
N LYS A 83 -75.58 -13.38 -19.35
CA LYS A 83 -75.73 -12.93 -20.72
C LYS A 83 -76.89 -11.99 -20.81
N LYS A 84 -76.67 -10.67 -20.77
CA LYS A 84 -77.68 -9.66 -20.92
C LYS A 84 -78.23 -9.62 -22.34
N GLN A 85 -79.52 -9.35 -22.45
CA GLN A 85 -80.17 -9.24 -23.76
C GLN A 85 -79.65 -8.03 -24.53
N GLY A 86 -79.16 -8.22 -25.73
CA GLY A 86 -78.56 -7.19 -26.58
C GLY A 86 -77.07 -7.04 -26.46
N GLU A 87 -76.42 -7.75 -25.57
CA GLU A 87 -74.95 -7.79 -25.51
C GLU A 87 -74.43 -8.98 -26.33
N GLU A 88 -73.47 -8.72 -27.20
CA GLU A 88 -72.83 -9.72 -28.11
C GLU A 88 -72.05 -10.78 -27.32
N ASN A 89 -71.35 -10.39 -26.25
CA ASN A 89 -70.56 -11.27 -25.41
C ASN A 89 -71.21 -11.56 -24.05
N ALA A 90 -71.17 -12.80 -23.63
CA ALA A 90 -71.54 -13.19 -22.28
C ALA A 90 -70.51 -12.67 -21.30
N TYR A 91 -70.94 -12.33 -20.06
CA TYR A 91 -70.09 -12.07 -18.95
C TYR A 91 -69.77 -13.36 -18.22
N LEU A 92 -68.50 -13.75 -18.17
CA LEU A 92 -67.98 -14.91 -17.42
C LEU A 92 -66.83 -14.46 -16.57
N ARG A 93 -67.03 -14.52 -15.26
CA ARG A 93 -66.07 -14.11 -14.27
C ARG A 93 -65.81 -15.19 -13.22
N LEU A 94 -64.54 -15.51 -13.01
CA LEU A 94 -64.08 -16.36 -11.91
C LEU A 94 -63.41 -15.47 -10.85
N LYS A 95 -63.78 -15.63 -9.59
CA LYS A 95 -63.10 -15.03 -8.42
C LYS A 95 -62.97 -16.08 -7.32
N GLY A 96 -61.98 -15.89 -6.42
CA GLY A 96 -61.81 -16.84 -5.33
C GLY A 96 -60.46 -16.81 -4.68
N THR A 97 -60.18 -17.84 -3.90
CA THR A 97 -58.93 -17.95 -3.14
C THR A 97 -58.29 -19.30 -3.40
N VAL A 98 -56.97 -19.31 -3.44
CA VAL A 98 -56.14 -20.51 -3.49
C VAL A 98 -55.19 -20.49 -2.32
N LYS A 99 -55.14 -21.59 -1.57
CA LYS A 99 -54.20 -21.78 -0.48
C LYS A 99 -53.43 -23.07 -0.70
N MET A 100 -52.09 -22.99 -0.84
CA MET A 100 -51.25 -24.17 -0.97
C MET A 100 -50.37 -24.34 0.25
N LYS A 101 -50.14 -25.56 0.70
CA LYS A 101 -49.30 -25.86 1.86
C LYS A 101 -48.25 -26.86 1.55
N ASP A 102 -47.07 -26.69 2.19
CA ASP A 102 -45.89 -27.57 2.13
C ASP A 102 -45.45 -27.92 0.69
N VAL A 103 -45.50 -26.91 -0.20
CA VAL A 103 -45.09 -27.06 -1.61
C VAL A 103 -43.61 -27.32 -1.71
N GLY A 104 -43.23 -28.36 -2.46
CA GLY A 104 -41.86 -28.72 -2.76
C GLY A 104 -41.63 -28.94 -4.25
N LEU A 105 -40.56 -28.32 -4.78
CA LEU A 105 -40.13 -28.44 -6.17
C LEU A 105 -38.71 -28.98 -6.23
N GLU A 106 -38.50 -29.97 -7.09
CA GLU A 106 -37.15 -30.56 -7.36
C GLU A 106 -36.75 -30.29 -8.81
N ASP A 107 -35.42 -30.34 -9.04
CA ASP A 107 -34.85 -30.18 -10.39
C ASP A 107 -34.98 -31.46 -11.20
N GLU A 108 -35.63 -31.42 -12.37
CA GLU A 108 -35.70 -32.53 -13.29
C GLU A 108 -34.41 -32.77 -14.08
N LEU A 109 -33.48 -31.80 -14.08
CA LEU A 109 -32.22 -31.86 -14.84
C LEU A 109 -31.12 -32.72 -14.19
N GLY A 110 -31.42 -33.52 -13.18
CA GLY A 110 -30.59 -34.62 -12.73
C GLY A 110 -29.81 -34.48 -11.44
N LYS A 111 -30.08 -33.45 -10.63
CA LYS A 111 -29.51 -33.32 -9.28
C LYS A 111 -30.64 -33.37 -8.24
N ALA A 112 -31.38 -34.44 -8.15
CA ALA A 112 -32.50 -34.65 -7.24
C ALA A 112 -32.36 -34.03 -5.84
N TYR A 113 -32.54 -32.71 -5.74
CA TYR A 113 -32.64 -32.00 -4.48
C TYR A 113 -33.72 -30.94 -4.56
N GLN A 114 -34.41 -30.70 -3.45
CA GLN A 114 -35.43 -29.68 -3.36
C GLN A 114 -34.83 -28.29 -3.62
N ILE A 115 -35.15 -27.72 -4.77
CA ILE A 115 -34.68 -26.37 -5.16
C ILE A 115 -35.49 -25.29 -4.49
N ILE A 116 -36.83 -25.48 -4.46
CA ILE A 116 -37.78 -24.52 -3.89
C ILE A 116 -38.71 -25.28 -2.95
N GLY A 117 -38.89 -24.73 -1.77
CA GLY A 117 -39.90 -25.15 -0.81
C GLY A 117 -40.68 -23.94 -0.37
N VAL A 118 -42.00 -24.07 -0.21
CA VAL A 118 -42.84 -23.00 0.34
C VAL A 118 -43.80 -23.60 1.36
N LYS A 119 -43.77 -23.09 2.59
CA LYS A 119 -44.62 -23.62 3.63
C LYS A 119 -46.08 -23.32 3.36
N GLU A 120 -46.42 -22.09 2.93
CA GLU A 120 -47.76 -21.70 2.60
C GLU A 120 -47.76 -20.63 1.50
N ILE A 121 -48.65 -20.78 0.52
CA ILE A 121 -48.94 -19.82 -0.53
C ILE A 121 -50.42 -19.46 -0.44
N ASP A 122 -50.72 -18.20 -0.26
CA ASP A 122 -52.08 -17.67 -0.31
C ASP A 122 -52.22 -16.78 -1.55
N ALA A 123 -53.25 -17.01 -2.36
CA ALA A 123 -53.56 -16.17 -3.51
C ALA A 123 -55.02 -15.82 -3.54
N ASN A 124 -55.33 -14.56 -3.81
CA ASN A 124 -56.68 -14.05 -3.94
C ASN A 124 -56.94 -13.59 -5.39
N LEU A 125 -57.73 -14.34 -6.11
CA LEU A 125 -58.21 -14.00 -7.46
C LEU A 125 -59.42 -13.07 -7.34
N LYS A 126 -59.25 -11.80 -7.67
CA LYS A 126 -60.37 -10.84 -7.69
C LYS A 126 -61.28 -11.01 -8.88
N GLU A 127 -60.66 -11.21 -10.05
CA GLU A 127 -61.39 -11.41 -11.30
C GLU A 127 -60.50 -12.13 -12.35
N PHE A 128 -61.10 -13.17 -12.94
CA PHE A 128 -60.69 -13.71 -14.23
C PHE A 128 -61.85 -13.62 -15.17
N ALA A 129 -61.82 -12.62 -16.04
CA ALA A 129 -62.90 -12.35 -16.98
C ALA A 129 -62.53 -12.85 -18.39
N PHE A 130 -62.94 -14.07 -18.73
CA PHE A 130 -62.48 -14.75 -19.96
C PHE A 130 -62.79 -13.97 -21.24
N PHE A 131 -64.08 -13.53 -21.41
CA PHE A 131 -64.48 -12.80 -22.62
C PHE A 131 -63.95 -11.36 -22.69
N ARG A 132 -63.59 -10.78 -21.55
CA ARG A 132 -62.97 -9.44 -21.46
C ARG A 132 -61.45 -9.49 -21.46
N GLN A 133 -60.88 -10.68 -21.51
CA GLN A 133 -59.46 -10.90 -21.50
C GLN A 133 -58.74 -10.14 -20.34
N ASN A 134 -59.36 -10.23 -19.14
CA ASN A 134 -58.81 -9.55 -17.96
C ASN A 134 -58.50 -10.55 -16.84
N LEU A 135 -57.31 -10.43 -16.22
CA LEU A 135 -56.88 -11.17 -15.03
C LEU A 135 -56.53 -10.18 -13.94
N ASP A 136 -57.26 -10.11 -12.85
CA ASP A 136 -56.98 -9.24 -11.69
C ASP A 136 -56.80 -10.12 -10.45
N ILE A 137 -55.58 -10.12 -9.90
CA ILE A 137 -55.20 -10.84 -8.69
C ILE A 137 -55.00 -9.80 -7.59
N GLY A 138 -55.63 -10.00 -6.46
CA GLY A 138 -55.45 -9.10 -5.31
C GLY A 138 -54.09 -9.25 -4.68
N GLU A 139 -53.88 -10.30 -3.93
CA GLU A 139 -52.59 -10.52 -3.27
C GLU A 139 -52.13 -11.99 -3.49
N ILE A 140 -50.80 -12.14 -3.65
CA ILE A 140 -50.12 -13.41 -3.58
C ILE A 140 -49.14 -13.31 -2.41
N GLN A 141 -49.28 -14.18 -1.42
CA GLN A 141 -48.38 -14.25 -0.23
C GLN A 141 -47.64 -15.58 -0.22
N LEU A 142 -46.32 -15.55 -0.08
CA LEU A 142 -45.50 -16.72 0.14
C LEU A 142 -44.92 -16.68 1.55
N HIS A 143 -45.28 -17.67 2.35
CA HIS A 143 -44.84 -17.79 3.74
C HIS A 143 -43.73 -18.80 3.86
N ASN A 144 -42.59 -18.41 4.47
CA ASN A 144 -41.40 -19.22 4.70
C ASN A 144 -40.92 -19.94 3.42
N PRO A 145 -40.80 -19.26 2.29
CA PRO A 145 -40.21 -19.90 1.14
C PRO A 145 -38.72 -20.22 1.40
N SER A 146 -38.27 -21.34 0.89
CA SER A 146 -36.85 -21.75 0.92
C SER A 146 -36.38 -22.01 -0.50
N VAL A 147 -35.27 -21.38 -0.88
CA VAL A 147 -34.68 -21.53 -2.21
C VAL A 147 -33.22 -21.99 -2.05
N VAL A 148 -32.80 -22.99 -2.83
CA VAL A 148 -31.43 -23.47 -2.87
C VAL A 148 -30.75 -22.91 -4.13
N ILE A 149 -29.72 -22.10 -3.93
CA ILE A 149 -28.91 -21.53 -5.01
C ILE A 149 -27.51 -22.11 -4.93
N ILE A 150 -27.09 -22.78 -5.99
CA ILE A 150 -25.75 -23.32 -6.14
C ILE A 150 -25.07 -22.64 -7.32
N ARG A 151 -23.90 -22.09 -7.06
CA ARG A 151 -22.94 -21.64 -8.05
C ARG A 151 -21.86 -22.68 -8.22
N ASP A 152 -21.63 -23.10 -9.43
CA ASP A 152 -20.45 -23.87 -9.82
C ASP A 152 -19.53 -23.03 -10.73
N SER A 153 -18.51 -23.65 -11.35
CA SER A 153 -17.56 -22.95 -12.22
C SER A 153 -18.23 -22.25 -13.41
N ASP A 154 -19.36 -22.75 -13.87
CA ASP A 154 -19.92 -22.36 -15.16
C ASP A 154 -21.22 -21.56 -15.05
N SER A 155 -22.02 -21.78 -14.00
CA SER A 155 -23.32 -21.13 -13.88
C SER A 155 -23.98 -21.23 -12.51
N LEU A 156 -25.14 -20.62 -12.37
CA LEU A 156 -26.10 -20.80 -11.26
C LEU A 156 -27.15 -21.82 -11.65
N ASN A 157 -27.48 -22.76 -10.75
CA ASN A 157 -28.53 -23.76 -10.97
C ASN A 157 -29.86 -23.12 -11.42
N LEU A 158 -30.29 -22.03 -10.81
CA LEU A 158 -31.54 -21.35 -11.20
C LEU A 158 -31.47 -20.73 -12.59
N VAL A 159 -30.30 -20.26 -13.05
CA VAL A 159 -30.13 -19.72 -14.41
C VAL A 159 -30.22 -20.83 -15.44
N GLN A 160 -29.72 -22.02 -15.13
CA GLN A 160 -29.88 -23.20 -16.01
C GLN A 160 -31.33 -23.54 -16.21
N LEU A 161 -32.13 -23.56 -15.12
CA LEU A 161 -33.59 -23.79 -15.21
C LEU A 161 -34.29 -22.70 -16.04
N LEU A 162 -34.01 -21.43 -15.78
CA LEU A 162 -34.64 -20.33 -16.52
C LEU A 162 -34.23 -20.28 -17.99
N THR A 163 -32.97 -20.59 -18.31
CA THR A 163 -32.53 -20.61 -19.71
C THR A 163 -33.17 -21.73 -20.54
N HIS A 164 -33.47 -22.84 -19.88
CA HIS A 164 -34.21 -23.91 -20.55
C HIS A 164 -35.63 -23.48 -20.89
N ILE A 165 -36.34 -22.88 -19.93
CA ILE A 165 -37.70 -22.32 -20.15
C ILE A 165 -37.69 -21.27 -21.26
N VAL A 166 -36.72 -20.35 -21.30
CA VAL A 166 -36.61 -19.33 -22.35
C VAL A 166 -36.29 -19.94 -23.72
N LYS A 167 -35.46 -21.01 -23.77
CA LYS A 167 -35.17 -21.72 -25.04
C LYS A 167 -36.42 -22.43 -25.58
N GLU A 168 -37.17 -23.10 -24.73
CA GLU A 168 -38.40 -23.75 -25.09
C GLU A 168 -39.46 -22.75 -25.55
N GLN A 169 -39.65 -21.63 -24.83
CA GLN A 169 -40.56 -20.56 -25.27
C GLN A 169 -40.16 -19.95 -26.61
N LYS A 170 -38.85 -19.78 -26.87
CA LYS A 170 -38.35 -19.32 -28.18
C LYS A 170 -38.58 -20.37 -29.31
N ALA A 171 -38.45 -21.64 -28.96
CA ALA A 171 -38.71 -22.72 -29.89
C ALA A 171 -40.21 -22.79 -30.21
N GLN A 172 -41.06 -22.68 -29.20
CA GLN A 172 -42.52 -22.64 -29.37
C GLN A 172 -42.96 -21.39 -30.16
N ALA A 173 -42.44 -20.21 -29.82
CA ALA A 173 -42.73 -18.96 -30.55
C ALA A 173 -42.28 -19.04 -32.04
N LYS A 174 -41.21 -19.79 -32.35
CA LYS A 174 -40.80 -20.06 -33.74
C LYS A 174 -41.75 -21.05 -34.44
N ALA A 175 -42.23 -22.04 -33.70
CA ALA A 175 -43.21 -22.99 -34.22
C ALA A 175 -44.55 -22.28 -34.49
N ASP A 176 -45.01 -21.46 -33.54
CA ASP A 176 -46.22 -20.65 -33.65
C ASP A 176 -46.13 -19.60 -34.78
N ALA A 177 -44.94 -18.98 -34.99
CA ALA A 177 -44.69 -18.06 -36.09
C ALA A 177 -44.65 -18.78 -37.46
N LYS A 178 -44.23 -20.06 -37.49
CA LYS A 178 -44.30 -20.89 -38.68
C LYS A 178 -45.74 -21.27 -38.99
N GLU A 179 -46.49 -21.70 -37.99
CA GLU A 179 -47.90 -22.03 -38.11
C GLU A 179 -48.77 -20.79 -38.48
N ALA A 180 -48.41 -19.61 -37.92
CA ALA A 180 -49.05 -18.33 -38.29
C ALA A 180 -48.70 -17.92 -39.73
N LYS A 181 -47.51 -18.25 -40.27
CA LYS A 181 -47.17 -18.04 -41.69
C LYS A 181 -47.91 -19.00 -42.60
N GLU A 182 -48.07 -20.22 -42.14
CA GLU A 182 -48.87 -21.20 -42.88
C GLU A 182 -50.41 -20.86 -42.91
N LYS A 183 -50.91 -20.33 -41.79
CA LYS A 183 -52.29 -19.80 -41.67
C LYS A 183 -52.51 -18.45 -42.38
N ALA A 184 -51.46 -17.61 -42.51
CA ALA A 184 -51.56 -16.38 -43.31
C ALA A 184 -51.69 -16.57 -44.79
N ALA A 185 -51.57 -17.82 -45.31
CA ALA A 185 -51.85 -18.19 -46.63
C ALA A 185 -53.35 -18.52 -46.87
N LEU A 186 -54.23 -18.45 -45.88
CA LEU A 186 -55.66 -18.63 -45.93
C LEU A 186 -56.42 -17.30 -46.12
N PRO A 187 -57.65 -17.31 -46.74
CA PRO A 187 -58.41 -16.08 -47.06
C PRO A 187 -58.70 -15.19 -45.83
N ALA A 188 -58.87 -13.87 -46.08
CA ALA A 188 -58.83 -12.75 -45.14
C ALA A 188 -59.96 -12.65 -44.09
N ASP A 189 -60.79 -13.65 -43.87
CA ASP A 189 -61.94 -13.55 -42.96
C ASP A 189 -61.73 -14.03 -41.51
N GLU A 190 -60.49 -14.49 -41.17
CA GLU A 190 -60.17 -14.90 -39.81
C GLU A 190 -58.91 -14.19 -39.25
N LYS A 191 -58.84 -12.91 -39.41
CA LYS A 191 -57.87 -12.16 -38.63
C LYS A 191 -58.36 -12.03 -37.16
N LYS A 192 -57.97 -13.02 -36.33
CA LYS A 192 -58.03 -12.84 -34.89
C LYS A 192 -57.18 -11.63 -34.49
N THR A 193 -57.78 -10.64 -33.85
CA THR A 193 -57.12 -9.54 -33.18
C THR A 193 -56.02 -10.06 -32.22
N PRO A 194 -54.92 -9.33 -32.03
CA PRO A 194 -53.89 -9.73 -31.08
C PRO A 194 -54.51 -9.97 -29.71
N ASN A 195 -53.99 -10.96 -28.99
CA ASN A 195 -54.42 -11.34 -27.63
C ASN A 195 -54.07 -10.24 -26.65
N ASP A 196 -54.95 -9.21 -26.50
CA ASP A 196 -54.76 -8.07 -25.63
C ASP A 196 -55.22 -8.36 -24.18
N TRP A 197 -54.72 -9.47 -23.63
CA TRP A 197 -54.97 -9.75 -22.20
C TRP A 197 -54.38 -8.65 -21.32
N THR A 198 -55.24 -8.05 -20.52
CA THR A 198 -54.85 -7.16 -19.43
C THR A 198 -54.73 -7.97 -18.15
N TRP A 199 -53.65 -7.73 -17.40
CA TRP A 199 -53.45 -8.40 -16.14
C TRP A 199 -52.94 -7.42 -15.10
N ASN A 200 -53.33 -7.65 -13.83
CA ASN A 200 -52.90 -6.87 -12.69
C ASN A 200 -52.76 -7.78 -11.45
N ILE A 201 -51.74 -7.55 -10.66
CA ILE A 201 -51.56 -8.13 -9.34
C ILE A 201 -51.35 -6.95 -8.38
N ASP A 202 -52.29 -6.77 -7.47
CA ASP A 202 -52.19 -5.63 -6.55
C ASP A 202 -50.95 -5.72 -5.68
N LYS A 203 -50.64 -6.94 -5.23
CA LYS A 203 -49.49 -7.14 -4.33
C LYS A 203 -48.95 -8.56 -4.38
N VAL A 204 -47.64 -8.67 -4.39
CA VAL A 204 -46.90 -9.91 -4.13
C VAL A 204 -46.06 -9.72 -2.88
N SER A 205 -46.17 -10.63 -1.92
CA SER A 205 -45.37 -10.61 -0.70
C SER A 205 -44.70 -11.93 -0.41
N VAL A 206 -43.46 -11.84 -0.02
CA VAL A 206 -42.66 -12.93 0.54
C VAL A 206 -42.40 -12.60 2.01
N ARG A 207 -42.66 -13.55 2.89
CA ARG A 207 -42.46 -13.39 4.33
C ARG A 207 -41.59 -14.47 4.89
N ASN A 208 -40.53 -14.09 5.60
CA ASN A 208 -39.61 -14.97 6.32
C ASN A 208 -39.00 -16.04 5.41
N GLY A 209 -38.61 -15.65 4.18
CA GLY A 209 -37.94 -16.52 3.23
C GLY A 209 -36.51 -16.86 3.64
N THR A 210 -35.99 -17.95 3.09
CA THR A 210 -34.59 -18.37 3.25
C THR A 210 -33.99 -18.72 1.89
N ILE A 211 -32.78 -18.20 1.61
CA ILE A 211 -32.00 -18.60 0.43
C ILE A 211 -30.75 -19.32 0.92
N ASN A 212 -30.63 -20.59 0.62
CA ASN A 212 -29.45 -21.40 0.92
C ASN A 212 -28.46 -21.26 -0.25
N PHE A 213 -27.52 -20.32 -0.12
CA PHE A 213 -26.51 -20.07 -1.12
C PHE A 213 -25.25 -20.89 -0.89
N THR A 214 -24.79 -21.60 -1.93
CA THR A 214 -23.54 -22.34 -1.94
C THR A 214 -22.75 -22.01 -3.20
N ASP A 215 -21.52 -21.53 -3.07
CA ASP A 215 -20.55 -21.36 -4.14
C ASP A 215 -19.46 -22.43 -3.98
N THR A 216 -19.52 -23.46 -4.82
CA THR A 216 -18.60 -24.59 -4.76
C THR A 216 -17.19 -24.22 -5.23
N THR A 217 -17.08 -23.23 -6.11
CA THR A 217 -15.79 -22.74 -6.65
C THR A 217 -14.96 -22.07 -5.56
N ASN A 218 -15.62 -21.35 -4.65
CA ASN A 218 -14.99 -20.54 -3.63
C ASN A 218 -15.12 -21.14 -2.22
N ASN A 219 -15.66 -22.35 -2.11
CA ASN A 219 -15.97 -23.00 -0.84
C ASN A 219 -16.75 -22.10 0.12
N PHE A 220 -17.72 -21.36 -0.43
CA PHE A 220 -18.54 -20.42 0.33
C PHE A 220 -19.95 -20.98 0.50
N LYS A 221 -20.43 -21.07 1.73
CA LYS A 221 -21.79 -21.52 2.04
C LYS A 221 -22.38 -20.68 3.15
N ARG A 222 -23.37 -19.85 2.82
CA ARG A 222 -24.07 -18.99 3.77
C ARG A 222 -25.53 -18.87 3.43
N PRO A 223 -26.46 -19.01 4.40
CA PRO A 223 -27.87 -18.71 4.19
C PRO A 223 -28.11 -17.21 4.19
N VAL A 224 -29.03 -16.77 3.35
CA VAL A 224 -29.72 -15.49 3.46
C VAL A 224 -31.07 -15.77 4.11
N THR A 225 -31.34 -15.16 5.25
CA THR A 225 -32.50 -15.46 6.10
C THR A 225 -33.44 -14.25 6.22
N ASN A 226 -34.61 -14.46 6.76
CA ASN A 226 -35.60 -13.38 6.96
C ASN A 226 -35.82 -12.56 5.67
N VAL A 227 -35.90 -13.27 4.55
CA VAL A 227 -36.18 -12.64 3.26
C VAL A 227 -37.63 -12.19 3.26
N ASN A 228 -37.83 -10.88 3.33
CA ASN A 228 -39.16 -10.26 3.20
C ASN A 228 -39.13 -9.34 1.99
N VAL A 229 -40.09 -9.52 1.08
CA VAL A 229 -40.21 -8.70 -0.13
C VAL A 229 -41.67 -8.37 -0.36
N THR A 230 -41.98 -7.12 -0.68
CA THR A 230 -43.28 -6.66 -1.11
C THR A 230 -43.13 -5.93 -2.44
N LEU A 231 -43.93 -6.32 -3.42
CA LEU A 231 -44.03 -5.69 -4.75
C LEU A 231 -45.50 -5.27 -4.96
N ALA A 232 -45.76 -4.01 -5.30
CA ALA A 232 -47.12 -3.53 -5.49
C ALA A 232 -47.21 -2.21 -6.29
N PRO A 233 -48.12 -2.07 -7.27
CA PRO A 233 -48.76 -3.13 -8.00
C PRO A 233 -47.81 -3.71 -9.07
N ILE A 234 -48.15 -4.89 -9.64
CA ILE A 234 -47.45 -5.47 -10.78
C ILE A 234 -48.44 -5.65 -11.92
N ASN A 235 -48.22 -5.06 -13.08
CA ASN A 235 -49.06 -5.25 -14.26
C ASN A 235 -48.27 -5.08 -15.56
N GLY A 236 -48.89 -5.39 -16.68
CA GLY A 236 -48.26 -5.30 -18.00
C GLY A 236 -48.36 -3.93 -18.67
N LYS A 237 -48.85 -2.88 -17.99
CA LYS A 237 -48.98 -1.55 -18.60
C LYS A 237 -47.67 -0.82 -18.61
N ASP A 238 -47.32 -0.29 -19.78
CA ASP A 238 -46.09 0.50 -19.97
C ASP A 238 -46.09 1.71 -19.00
N GLY A 239 -44.91 1.96 -18.39
CA GLY A 239 -44.72 3.06 -17.48
C GLY A 239 -45.25 2.85 -16.09
N THR A 240 -45.89 1.73 -15.78
CA THR A 240 -46.42 1.47 -14.42
C THR A 240 -45.25 1.25 -13.47
N ARG A 241 -45.25 2.04 -12.39
CA ARG A 241 -44.28 1.92 -11.30
C ARG A 241 -44.74 0.90 -10.26
N THR A 242 -43.98 -0.16 -10.09
CA THR A 242 -44.10 -1.15 -9.03
C THR A 242 -43.26 -0.69 -7.82
N ALA A 243 -43.86 -0.45 -6.69
CA ALA A 243 -43.12 -0.21 -5.46
C ALA A 243 -42.43 -1.49 -4.98
N ILE A 244 -41.24 -1.34 -4.47
CA ILE A 244 -40.40 -2.41 -3.90
C ILE A 244 -40.11 -2.08 -2.44
N ASP A 245 -40.37 -3.03 -1.55
CA ASP A 245 -39.89 -3.00 -0.18
C ASP A 245 -39.30 -4.39 0.13
N ALA A 246 -38.03 -4.43 0.45
CA ALA A 246 -37.30 -5.68 0.69
C ALA A 246 -36.40 -5.57 1.91
N SER A 247 -36.32 -6.65 2.68
CA SER A 247 -35.35 -6.80 3.77
C SER A 247 -34.86 -8.23 3.86
N VAL A 248 -33.55 -8.39 4.13
CA VAL A 248 -32.94 -9.71 4.29
C VAL A 248 -31.86 -9.69 5.37
N GLY A 249 -31.65 -10.82 6.04
CA GLY A 249 -30.49 -11.10 6.87
C GLY A 249 -29.43 -11.88 6.06
N ALA A 250 -28.21 -11.37 6.00
CA ALA A 250 -27.12 -12.00 5.27
C ALA A 250 -25.79 -11.84 6.02
N ILE A 251 -24.94 -12.86 6.04
CA ILE A 251 -23.59 -12.82 6.62
C ILE A 251 -23.49 -12.04 7.93
N GLY A 252 -24.38 -12.33 8.89
CA GLY A 252 -24.41 -11.70 10.21
C GLY A 252 -25.02 -10.30 10.29
N GLY A 253 -25.38 -9.67 9.17
CA GLY A 253 -25.99 -8.34 9.09
C GLY A 253 -27.35 -8.33 8.41
N HIS A 254 -27.81 -7.12 8.11
CA HIS A 254 -29.10 -6.86 7.47
C HIS A 254 -28.93 -6.00 6.23
N ILE A 255 -29.78 -6.25 5.22
CA ILE A 255 -29.90 -5.44 4.01
C ILE A 255 -31.35 -5.05 3.84
N GLN A 256 -31.61 -3.80 3.54
CA GLN A 256 -32.92 -3.25 3.21
C GLN A 256 -32.84 -2.53 1.86
N ALA A 257 -33.88 -2.68 1.07
CA ALA A 257 -34.03 -2.00 -0.20
C ALA A 257 -35.48 -1.52 -0.35
N ASN A 258 -35.70 -0.24 -0.57
CA ASN A 258 -37.00 0.32 -0.84
C ASN A 258 -36.94 1.31 -2.00
N GLY A 259 -37.99 1.33 -2.81
CA GLY A 259 -38.03 2.17 -4.00
C GLY A 259 -39.07 1.70 -4.99
N GLY A 260 -38.69 1.63 -6.27
CA GLY A 260 -39.60 1.15 -7.28
C GLY A 260 -38.89 0.73 -8.58
N MET A 261 -39.66 0.01 -9.39
CA MET A 261 -39.25 -0.36 -10.74
C MET A 261 -40.38 -0.10 -11.73
N VAL A 262 -40.01 0.12 -12.97
CA VAL A 262 -40.91 0.05 -14.14
C VAL A 262 -40.45 -1.14 -14.97
N ILE A 263 -41.39 -1.99 -15.38
CA ILE A 263 -41.07 -3.22 -16.14
C ILE A 263 -40.82 -2.87 -17.60
N THR A 264 -41.65 -2.03 -18.18
CA THR A 264 -41.57 -1.64 -19.59
C THR A 264 -41.75 -0.12 -19.76
N PRO A 265 -40.73 0.63 -20.27
CA PRO A 265 -39.35 0.20 -20.42
C PRO A 265 -38.67 0.00 -19.05
N PHE A 266 -37.72 -0.94 -18.94
CA PHE A 266 -37.17 -1.32 -17.66
C PHE A 266 -36.32 -0.20 -17.03
N SER A 267 -36.72 0.18 -15.83
CA SER A 267 -35.96 1.05 -14.94
C SER A 267 -36.18 0.68 -13.48
N ILE A 268 -35.18 0.90 -12.65
CA ILE A 268 -35.26 0.66 -11.19
C ILE A 268 -34.55 1.77 -10.44
N ASP A 269 -35.17 2.22 -9.36
CA ASP A 269 -34.57 3.13 -8.38
C ASP A 269 -34.78 2.54 -6.97
N LEU A 270 -33.70 2.41 -6.22
CA LEU A 270 -33.72 1.80 -4.90
C LEU A 270 -32.87 2.59 -3.91
N ASN A 271 -33.43 2.87 -2.76
CA ASN A 271 -32.68 3.23 -1.56
C ASN A 271 -32.18 1.92 -0.93
N LEU A 272 -30.87 1.76 -0.87
CA LEU A 272 -30.21 0.60 -0.31
C LEU A 272 -29.59 0.95 1.04
N GLN A 273 -29.86 0.13 2.04
CA GLN A 273 -29.19 0.23 3.33
C GLN A 273 -28.73 -1.15 3.77
N SER A 274 -27.44 -1.26 4.11
CA SER A 274 -26.94 -2.45 4.79
C SER A 274 -26.28 -2.08 6.11
N SER A 275 -26.31 -3.00 7.06
CA SER A 275 -25.73 -2.80 8.38
C SER A 275 -25.10 -4.09 8.90
N GLY A 276 -23.87 -4.00 9.37
CA GLY A 276 -23.20 -5.08 10.10
C GLY A 276 -22.85 -6.31 9.27
N LEU A 277 -22.72 -6.22 7.93
CA LEU A 277 -22.34 -7.35 7.09
C LEU A 277 -20.91 -7.79 7.38
N SER A 278 -20.70 -9.06 7.71
CA SER A 278 -19.38 -9.62 8.02
C SER A 278 -18.48 -9.66 6.79
N ILE A 279 -17.38 -8.89 6.82
CA ILE A 279 -16.35 -8.96 5.77
C ILE A 279 -15.54 -10.25 5.90
N ALA A 280 -15.36 -10.77 7.12
CA ALA A 280 -14.64 -12.01 7.37
C ALA A 280 -15.29 -13.21 6.63
N ASP A 281 -16.60 -13.24 6.54
CA ASP A 281 -17.32 -14.26 5.77
C ASP A 281 -17.04 -14.21 4.27
N LEU A 282 -16.60 -13.05 3.75
CA LEU A 282 -16.22 -12.84 2.35
C LEU A 282 -14.75 -13.16 2.06
N THR A 283 -13.98 -13.57 3.06
CA THR A 283 -12.55 -13.92 2.90
C THR A 283 -12.30 -14.91 1.74
N PRO A 284 -13.13 -15.95 1.48
CA PRO A 284 -12.91 -16.85 0.34
C PRO A 284 -12.86 -16.14 -1.02
N TYR A 285 -13.61 -15.05 -1.17
CA TYR A 285 -13.58 -14.22 -2.39
C TYR A 285 -12.41 -13.24 -2.37
N ILE A 286 -12.12 -12.62 -1.24
CA ILE A 286 -11.00 -11.66 -1.09
C ILE A 286 -9.67 -12.34 -1.38
N SER A 287 -9.48 -13.57 -0.87
CA SER A 287 -8.24 -14.34 -1.00
C SER A 287 -7.91 -14.76 -2.44
N GLN A 288 -8.88 -14.74 -3.37
CA GLN A 288 -8.61 -15.00 -4.79
C GLN A 288 -7.85 -13.87 -5.47
N TYR A 289 -8.08 -12.64 -5.03
CA TYR A 289 -7.50 -11.43 -5.64
C TYR A 289 -6.36 -10.85 -4.80
N SER A 290 -6.19 -11.35 -3.60
CA SER A 290 -5.17 -10.85 -2.68
C SER A 290 -4.66 -11.94 -1.75
N GLY A 291 -3.48 -11.77 -1.15
CA GLY A 291 -2.97 -12.61 -0.07
C GLY A 291 -3.52 -12.23 1.31
N ALA A 292 -4.50 -11.34 1.36
CA ALA A 292 -5.10 -10.87 2.60
C ALA A 292 -6.10 -11.90 3.16
N HIS A 293 -6.02 -12.15 4.45
CA HIS A 293 -7.00 -12.94 5.18
C HIS A 293 -7.72 -12.04 6.19
N VAL A 294 -9.01 -11.78 5.94
CA VAL A 294 -9.81 -10.93 6.82
C VAL A 294 -10.37 -11.77 7.95
N THR A 295 -9.98 -11.49 9.18
CA THR A 295 -10.41 -12.23 10.38
C THR A 295 -11.59 -11.57 11.07
N GLN A 296 -11.74 -10.25 10.94
CA GLN A 296 -12.83 -9.46 11.48
C GLN A 296 -13.12 -8.26 10.58
N GLY A 297 -14.32 -7.73 10.70
CA GLY A 297 -14.74 -6.51 10.02
C GLY A 297 -16.21 -6.56 9.67
N THR A 298 -16.87 -5.42 9.78
CA THR A 298 -18.26 -5.26 9.38
C THR A 298 -18.40 -4.15 8.37
N PHE A 299 -19.22 -4.39 7.35
CA PHE A 299 -19.55 -3.43 6.31
C PHE A 299 -20.98 -2.91 6.50
N SER A 300 -21.15 -1.62 6.34
CA SER A 300 -22.44 -0.95 6.30
C SER A 300 -22.46 0.07 5.17
N ASN A 301 -23.60 0.24 4.53
CA ASN A 301 -23.78 1.31 3.55
C ASN A 301 -25.19 1.87 3.58
N LYS A 302 -25.36 3.09 3.05
CA LYS A 302 -26.63 3.72 2.76
C LYS A 302 -26.49 4.55 1.49
N GLY A 303 -27.36 4.29 0.51
CA GLY A 303 -27.29 4.98 -0.76
C GLY A 303 -28.47 4.73 -1.67
N GLU A 304 -28.49 5.40 -2.81
CA GLU A 304 -29.48 5.30 -3.86
C GLU A 304 -28.87 4.68 -5.10
N LEU A 305 -29.51 3.64 -5.63
CA LEU A 305 -29.17 2.96 -6.89
C LEU A 305 -30.22 3.32 -7.92
N LYS A 306 -29.79 3.72 -9.11
CA LYS A 306 -30.63 3.91 -10.29
C LYS A 306 -30.07 3.16 -11.47
N LEU A 307 -30.92 2.39 -12.15
CA LEU A 307 -30.60 1.71 -13.38
C LEU A 307 -31.73 1.95 -14.38
N ASN A 308 -31.38 2.33 -15.59
CA ASN A 308 -32.31 2.46 -16.71
C ASN A 308 -31.74 1.66 -17.88
N LEU A 309 -32.55 0.72 -18.40
CA LEU A 309 -32.22 -0.13 -19.56
C LEU A 309 -33.08 0.21 -20.78
N ALA A 310 -33.74 1.37 -20.78
CA ALA A 310 -34.48 1.88 -21.96
C ALA A 310 -33.48 2.29 -23.06
N LYS A 311 -33.90 3.17 -23.96
CA LYS A 311 -33.11 3.63 -25.10
C LYS A 311 -31.73 4.18 -24.70
N ASP A 312 -31.68 4.90 -23.58
CA ASP A 312 -30.43 5.44 -23.00
C ASP A 312 -30.07 4.66 -21.73
N VAL A 313 -29.23 3.63 -21.90
CA VAL A 313 -28.79 2.79 -20.80
C VAL A 313 -27.94 3.62 -19.83
N SER A 314 -28.39 3.74 -18.60
CA SER A 314 -27.71 4.50 -17.56
C SER A 314 -27.69 3.77 -16.22
N PHE A 315 -26.58 3.94 -15.52
CA PHE A 315 -26.36 3.42 -14.17
C PHE A 315 -25.83 4.54 -13.27
N SER A 316 -26.36 4.64 -12.07
CA SER A 316 -25.78 5.48 -11.03
C SER A 316 -26.02 4.89 -9.63
N TYR A 317 -25.02 5.07 -8.77
CA TYR A 317 -25.13 4.83 -7.33
C TYR A 317 -24.57 6.04 -6.60
N THR A 318 -25.31 6.53 -5.61
CA THR A 318 -24.85 7.59 -4.72
C THR A 318 -25.06 7.17 -3.27
N GLY A 319 -24.10 7.47 -2.38
CA GLY A 319 -24.26 7.05 -0.98
C GLY A 319 -23.03 7.22 -0.12
N ASN A 320 -23.07 6.52 1.01
CA ASN A 320 -21.98 6.45 1.97
C ASN A 320 -21.74 4.98 2.35
N ALA A 321 -20.51 4.66 2.76
CA ALA A 321 -20.16 3.32 3.23
C ALA A 321 -19.21 3.39 4.43
N ASP A 322 -19.33 2.40 5.32
CA ASP A 322 -18.50 2.25 6.50
C ASP A 322 -17.97 0.83 6.62
N VAL A 323 -16.71 0.72 6.99
CA VAL A 323 -16.07 -0.54 7.42
C VAL A 323 -15.61 -0.35 8.85
N ALA A 324 -16.15 -1.13 9.79
CA ALA A 324 -15.79 -1.05 11.19
C ALA A 324 -15.02 -2.29 11.66
N SER A 325 -14.09 -2.08 12.60
CA SER A 325 -13.34 -3.15 13.30
C SER A 325 -12.65 -4.14 12.36
N LEU A 326 -12.05 -3.64 11.27
CA LEU A 326 -11.36 -4.48 10.31
C LEU A 326 -10.03 -5.01 10.88
N ASN A 327 -9.82 -6.33 10.77
CA ASN A 327 -8.55 -6.99 11.06
C ASN A 327 -8.15 -7.88 9.88
N VAL A 328 -6.94 -7.66 9.38
CA VAL A 328 -6.35 -8.40 8.26
C VAL A 328 -5.03 -9.01 8.72
N THR A 329 -4.86 -10.29 8.45
CA THR A 329 -3.60 -11.00 8.63
C THR A 329 -2.95 -11.30 7.29
N ASP A 330 -1.64 -11.56 7.31
CA ASP A 330 -0.91 -12.07 6.16
C ASP A 330 -1.19 -13.57 5.95
N LYS A 331 -0.55 -14.15 4.93
CA LYS A 331 -0.67 -15.59 4.60
C LYS A 331 -0.22 -16.53 5.73
N GLN A 332 0.60 -16.05 6.65
CA GLN A 332 1.11 -16.80 7.81
C GLN A 332 0.22 -16.60 9.05
N GLY A 333 -0.83 -15.81 8.95
CA GLY A 333 -1.74 -15.50 10.05
C GLY A 333 -1.23 -14.40 11.00
N ALA A 334 -0.11 -13.73 10.68
CA ALA A 334 0.39 -12.63 11.48
C ALA A 334 -0.42 -11.33 11.22
N PRO A 335 -0.72 -10.53 12.27
CA PRO A 335 -1.45 -9.28 12.10
C PRO A 335 -0.71 -8.32 11.17
N ALA A 336 -1.36 -7.90 10.08
CA ALA A 336 -0.79 -7.01 9.09
C ALA A 336 -1.42 -5.61 9.15
N VAL A 337 -2.75 -5.54 9.09
CA VAL A 337 -3.50 -4.28 9.10
C VAL A 337 -4.73 -4.42 9.99
N ALA A 338 -4.94 -3.46 10.86
CA ALA A 338 -6.19 -3.31 11.61
C ALA A 338 -6.66 -1.86 11.52
N LEU A 339 -7.97 -1.63 11.56
CA LEU A 339 -8.50 -0.29 11.66
C LEU A 339 -9.83 -0.28 12.42
N LYS A 340 -10.06 0.78 13.19
CA LYS A 340 -11.29 0.93 13.94
C LYS A 340 -12.47 1.29 13.04
N ASN A 341 -12.27 2.23 12.13
CA ASN A 341 -13.29 2.62 11.17
C ASN A 341 -12.69 3.20 9.89
N LEU A 342 -13.28 2.85 8.74
CA LEU A 342 -13.11 3.47 7.45
C LEU A 342 -14.49 3.97 7.00
N ALA A 343 -14.69 5.29 6.99
CA ALA A 343 -15.89 5.89 6.47
C ALA A 343 -15.66 6.51 5.11
N VAL A 344 -16.50 6.19 4.14
CA VAL A 344 -16.48 6.76 2.80
C VAL A 344 -17.76 7.53 2.57
N GLY A 345 -17.65 8.84 2.47
CA GLY A 345 -18.75 9.76 2.27
C GLY A 345 -18.78 10.34 0.87
N GLY A 346 -19.99 10.64 0.37
CA GLY A 346 -20.16 11.23 -0.95
C GLY A 346 -19.72 10.31 -2.08
N ILE A 347 -20.03 9.01 -1.97
CA ILE A 347 -19.79 8.05 -3.06
C ILE A 347 -20.73 8.40 -4.21
N SER A 348 -20.19 8.53 -5.40
CA SER A 348 -20.94 8.66 -6.65
C SER A 348 -20.28 7.78 -7.69
N VAL A 349 -21.01 6.80 -8.19
CA VAL A 349 -20.57 5.90 -9.25
C VAL A 349 -21.56 6.04 -10.39
N SER A 350 -21.11 6.34 -11.59
CA SER A 350 -21.98 6.54 -12.74
C SER A 350 -21.29 6.14 -14.04
N GLY A 351 -22.12 5.91 -15.09
CA GLY A 351 -21.66 5.49 -16.40
C GLY A 351 -21.32 4.00 -16.45
N LEU A 352 -21.27 3.45 -17.65
CA LEU A 352 -20.96 2.04 -17.89
C LEU A 352 -19.60 1.86 -18.60
N SER A 353 -19.22 2.81 -19.44
CA SER A 353 -17.95 2.79 -20.15
C SER A 353 -17.59 4.21 -20.66
N PRO A 354 -16.61 4.91 -20.05
CA PRO A 354 -15.87 4.55 -18.84
C PRO A 354 -16.72 4.71 -17.57
N LEU A 355 -16.46 3.86 -16.57
CA LEU A 355 -17.03 4.01 -15.24
C LEU A 355 -16.42 5.25 -14.55
N GLN A 356 -17.27 6.11 -14.01
CA GLN A 356 -16.87 7.30 -13.25
C GLN A 356 -17.11 7.05 -11.77
N ILE A 357 -16.08 7.20 -10.95
CA ILE A 357 -16.13 7.02 -9.50
C ILE A 357 -15.70 8.31 -8.83
N SER A 358 -16.54 8.88 -8.01
CA SER A 358 -16.22 10.02 -7.17
C SER A 358 -16.45 9.68 -5.71
N LEU A 359 -15.46 9.94 -4.86
CA LEU A 359 -15.52 9.76 -3.42
C LEU A 359 -15.28 11.14 -2.78
N GLY A 360 -16.24 11.67 -2.07
CA GLY A 360 -16.12 12.98 -1.45
C GLY A 360 -15.08 12.97 -0.33
N THR A 361 -15.25 12.07 0.63
CA THR A 361 -14.34 11.91 1.76
C THR A 361 -14.07 10.45 2.06
N ILE A 362 -12.82 10.15 2.43
CA ILE A 362 -12.41 8.87 3.01
C ILE A 362 -11.81 9.17 4.38
N ALA A 363 -12.42 8.70 5.46
CA ALA A 363 -11.94 8.90 6.81
C ALA A 363 -11.42 7.58 7.41
N LEU A 364 -10.14 7.54 7.75
CA LEU A 364 -9.46 6.43 8.41
C LEU A 364 -9.31 6.75 9.89
N THR A 365 -9.93 5.96 10.76
CA THR A 365 -9.83 6.12 12.21
C THR A 365 -9.06 4.97 12.83
N SER A 366 -8.01 5.31 13.56
CA SER A 366 -7.12 4.40 14.28
C SER A 366 -6.60 3.23 13.41
N PRO A 367 -6.12 3.46 12.17
CA PRO A 367 -5.45 2.39 11.45
C PRO A 367 -4.15 2.00 12.15
N ASN A 368 -3.89 0.72 12.23
CA ASN A 368 -2.70 0.12 12.81
C ASN A 368 -2.08 -0.82 11.78
N VAL A 369 -0.90 -0.48 11.31
CA VAL A 369 -0.18 -1.21 10.26
C VAL A 369 1.09 -1.80 10.85
N ASN A 370 1.28 -3.10 10.69
CA ASN A 370 2.51 -3.79 11.06
C ASN A 370 3.33 -4.10 9.81
N VAL A 371 4.46 -3.45 9.67
CA VAL A 371 5.40 -3.66 8.58
C VAL A 371 6.54 -4.51 9.11
N VAL A 372 6.72 -5.69 8.57
CA VAL A 372 7.79 -6.62 8.98
C VAL A 372 8.70 -6.90 7.78
N MET A 373 9.96 -6.50 7.91
CA MET A 373 11.01 -6.95 7.00
C MET A 373 11.59 -8.26 7.53
N ASN A 374 11.52 -9.30 6.73
CA ASN A 374 12.01 -10.62 7.05
C ASN A 374 13.55 -10.71 6.84
N LYS A 375 14.19 -11.75 7.37
CA LYS A 375 15.64 -11.99 7.20
C LYS A 375 16.09 -12.05 5.74
N ASN A 376 15.22 -12.44 4.83
CA ASN A 376 15.48 -12.50 3.38
C ASN A 376 15.20 -11.17 2.63
N GLY A 377 14.91 -10.07 3.35
CA GLY A 377 14.61 -8.77 2.75
C GLY A 377 13.17 -8.59 2.24
N SER A 378 12.31 -9.61 2.32
CA SER A 378 10.91 -9.49 1.93
C SER A 378 10.08 -8.75 2.98
N ILE A 379 9.06 -7.99 2.53
CA ILE A 379 8.12 -7.28 3.40
C ILE A 379 6.80 -8.06 3.47
N ASN A 380 6.27 -8.27 4.69
CA ASN A 380 5.00 -8.99 4.90
C ASN A 380 3.84 -8.39 4.10
N LEU A 381 3.73 -7.06 4.02
CA LEU A 381 2.64 -6.39 3.30
C LEU A 381 2.67 -6.64 1.79
N ALA A 382 3.82 -6.94 1.19
CA ALA A 382 3.92 -7.27 -0.22
C ALA A 382 3.10 -8.53 -0.56
N SER A 383 2.97 -9.46 0.39
CA SER A 383 2.18 -10.67 0.23
C SER A 383 0.67 -10.40 0.17
N LEU A 384 0.19 -9.28 0.73
CA LEU A 384 -1.23 -8.93 0.71
C LEU A 384 -1.73 -8.55 -0.69
N GLY A 385 -0.85 -8.00 -1.54
CA GLY A 385 -1.18 -7.64 -2.93
C GLY A 385 -1.10 -8.79 -3.92
N THR A 386 -0.62 -9.97 -3.53
CA THR A 386 -0.44 -11.11 -4.44
C THR A 386 -1.54 -12.14 -4.25
N PRO A 387 -2.26 -12.57 -5.32
CA PRO A 387 -3.28 -13.61 -5.22
C PRO A 387 -2.74 -14.89 -4.59
N SER A 388 -3.57 -15.58 -3.81
CA SER A 388 -3.16 -16.80 -3.09
C SER A 388 -2.78 -17.97 -4.01
N ASN A 389 -3.23 -17.94 -5.26
CA ASN A 389 -3.02 -19.02 -6.23
C ASN A 389 -1.75 -18.86 -7.09
N VAL A 390 -0.94 -17.82 -6.87
CA VAL A 390 0.37 -17.68 -7.53
C VAL A 390 1.41 -18.32 -6.62
N PRO A 391 2.12 -19.39 -7.05
CA PRO A 391 3.26 -19.92 -6.29
C PRO A 391 4.27 -18.79 -6.05
N ALA A 392 4.75 -18.67 -4.81
CA ALA A 392 5.81 -17.72 -4.50
C ALA A 392 6.99 -17.93 -5.47
N PRO A 393 7.58 -16.87 -6.06
CA PRO A 393 8.82 -17.04 -6.81
C PRO A 393 9.84 -17.73 -5.89
N ALA A 394 10.28 -18.92 -6.29
CA ALA A 394 11.35 -19.61 -5.60
C ALA A 394 12.55 -18.66 -5.53
N ALA A 395 13.06 -18.42 -4.33
CA ALA A 395 14.30 -17.68 -4.14
C ALA A 395 15.39 -18.41 -4.91
N SER A 396 15.73 -17.93 -6.10
CA SER A 396 16.84 -18.45 -6.89
C SER A 396 18.13 -17.99 -6.23
N SER A 397 18.68 -18.85 -5.39
CA SER A 397 20.11 -18.87 -5.12
C SER A 397 20.79 -19.55 -6.31
N ASP A 398 21.09 -18.79 -7.36
CA ASP A 398 22.18 -19.19 -8.27
C ASP A 398 22.61 -17.98 -9.10
N LYS A 399 23.83 -17.58 -8.87
CA LYS A 399 24.59 -16.70 -9.74
C LYS A 399 24.97 -17.47 -10.99
N SER A 400 24.71 -16.88 -12.11
CA SER A 400 25.21 -17.10 -13.46
C SER A 400 24.27 -17.81 -14.42
N ALA A 401 23.74 -16.99 -15.35
CA ALA A 401 23.86 -17.19 -16.79
C ALA A 401 22.87 -16.27 -17.51
N SER A 402 23.40 -15.45 -18.39
CA SER A 402 22.69 -14.60 -19.32
C SER A 402 21.67 -15.40 -20.14
N ALA A 403 20.38 -15.20 -19.90
CA ALA A 403 19.32 -15.63 -20.78
C ALA A 403 18.60 -14.40 -21.33
N LYS A 404 18.54 -14.31 -22.66
CA LYS A 404 17.79 -13.30 -23.42
C LYS A 404 16.33 -13.25 -22.97
N PRO A 405 15.70 -12.05 -22.94
CA PRO A 405 14.29 -11.92 -22.64
C PRO A 405 13.46 -12.61 -23.73
N GLN A 406 12.67 -13.60 -23.35
CA GLN A 406 11.58 -14.12 -24.18
C GLN A 406 10.43 -13.09 -24.22
N PRO A 407 9.77 -12.89 -25.36
CA PRO A 407 8.64 -11.95 -25.44
C PRO A 407 7.49 -12.43 -24.57
N LYS A 408 7.07 -11.61 -23.62
CA LYS A 408 5.79 -11.78 -22.90
C LYS A 408 4.69 -11.85 -23.94
N ALA A 409 3.90 -12.92 -23.93
CA ALA A 409 2.68 -13.02 -24.70
C ALA A 409 1.83 -11.77 -24.42
N GLN A 410 1.63 -10.96 -25.45
CA GLN A 410 0.67 -9.86 -25.45
C GLN A 410 -0.72 -10.49 -25.32
N VAL A 411 -1.27 -10.50 -24.12
CA VAL A 411 -2.71 -10.55 -23.94
C VAL A 411 -3.23 -9.26 -24.57
N SER A 412 -3.92 -9.37 -25.68
CA SER A 412 -4.60 -8.27 -26.35
C SER A 412 -5.56 -7.64 -25.33
N ALA A 413 -5.13 -6.57 -24.70
CA ALA A 413 -6.00 -5.71 -23.92
C ALA A 413 -6.96 -5.07 -24.91
N SER A 414 -8.20 -5.59 -24.96
CA SER A 414 -9.31 -4.79 -25.45
C SER A 414 -9.24 -3.45 -24.71
N SER A 415 -9.26 -2.36 -25.46
CA SER A 415 -9.20 -0.99 -24.95
C SER A 415 -10.44 -0.64 -24.13
N SER A 416 -10.57 -1.24 -22.93
CA SER A 416 -11.48 -0.75 -21.92
C SER A 416 -10.81 0.49 -21.29
N SER A 417 -11.38 1.66 -21.52
CA SER A 417 -10.96 2.89 -20.88
C SER A 417 -10.94 2.67 -19.36
N SER A 418 -9.79 2.91 -18.73
CA SER A 418 -9.65 2.79 -17.27
C SER A 418 -10.68 3.65 -16.54
N PRO A 419 -11.21 3.20 -15.39
CA PRO A 419 -12.17 3.97 -14.63
C PRO A 419 -11.61 5.36 -14.24
N ALA A 420 -12.44 6.40 -14.37
CA ALA A 420 -12.13 7.73 -13.86
C ALA A 420 -12.43 7.78 -12.36
N ILE A 421 -11.40 7.93 -11.53
CA ILE A 421 -11.53 7.97 -10.07
C ILE A 421 -11.14 9.35 -9.54
N ASN A 422 -12.02 9.96 -8.76
CA ASN A 422 -11.79 11.21 -8.06
C ASN A 422 -12.02 11.02 -6.56
N VAL A 423 -11.10 11.49 -5.73
CA VAL A 423 -11.23 11.50 -4.27
C VAL A 423 -11.00 12.92 -3.77
N GLY A 424 -12.01 13.51 -3.15
CA GLY A 424 -11.91 14.89 -2.66
C GLY A 424 -10.91 15.01 -1.51
N LYS A 425 -11.10 14.20 -0.46
CA LYS A 425 -10.22 14.24 0.71
C LYS A 425 -10.12 12.88 1.40
N ILE A 426 -8.91 12.49 1.74
CA ILE A 426 -8.64 11.37 2.66
C ILE A 426 -8.16 11.96 3.98
N THR A 427 -8.72 11.55 5.09
CA THR A 427 -8.32 11.95 6.44
C THR A 427 -7.84 10.76 7.25
N LEU A 428 -6.83 11.00 8.05
CA LEU A 428 -6.23 10.04 8.96
C LEU A 428 -6.32 10.57 10.39
N THR A 429 -6.80 9.75 11.31
CA THR A 429 -6.88 10.10 12.74
C THR A 429 -6.39 8.93 13.58
N ASP A 430 -5.50 9.21 14.55
CA ASP A 430 -4.92 8.23 15.50
C ASP A 430 -4.29 7.01 14.80
N GLY A 431 -3.58 7.21 13.69
CA GLY A 431 -2.90 6.14 12.97
C GLY A 431 -1.66 5.64 13.72
N ARG A 432 -1.32 4.37 13.49
CA ARG A 432 -0.12 3.73 14.05
C ARG A 432 0.55 2.87 12.98
N VAL A 433 1.87 2.97 12.90
CA VAL A 433 2.69 2.11 12.06
C VAL A 433 3.80 1.54 12.93
N ARG A 434 3.91 0.22 12.99
CA ARG A 434 5.02 -0.49 13.62
C ARG A 434 5.87 -1.11 12.53
N TYR A 435 7.11 -0.71 12.49
CA TYR A 435 8.11 -1.31 11.62
C TYR A 435 9.02 -2.22 12.43
N THR A 436 9.24 -3.44 11.96
CA THR A 436 10.14 -4.42 12.55
C THR A 436 11.07 -4.95 11.46
N ASP A 437 12.37 -4.83 11.67
CA ASP A 437 13.40 -5.34 10.77
C ASP A 437 14.12 -6.53 11.40
N ASN A 438 13.83 -7.72 10.89
CA ASN A 438 14.47 -8.97 11.32
C ASN A 438 15.74 -9.31 10.51
N SER A 439 16.12 -8.48 9.53
CA SER A 439 17.37 -8.64 8.77
C SER A 439 18.59 -8.15 9.54
N ILE A 440 18.35 -7.49 10.67
CA ILE A 440 19.35 -6.90 11.56
C ILE A 440 19.27 -7.58 12.92
N GLU A 441 20.42 -7.94 13.48
CA GLU A 441 20.53 -8.46 14.84
C GLU A 441 21.36 -7.49 15.71
N PRO A 442 20.78 -7.11 16.88
CA PRO A 442 19.42 -7.39 17.37
C PRO A 442 18.35 -6.71 16.50
N THR A 443 17.14 -7.29 16.47
CA THR A 443 16.00 -6.78 15.66
C THR A 443 15.76 -5.29 15.88
N PHE A 444 15.67 -4.54 14.79
CA PHE A 444 15.32 -3.12 14.83
C PHE A 444 13.80 -2.91 14.85
N LYS A 445 13.35 -1.96 15.66
CA LYS A 445 11.93 -1.59 15.77
C LYS A 445 11.77 -0.08 15.73
N LEU A 446 10.77 0.37 14.95
CA LEU A 446 10.38 1.76 14.82
C LEU A 446 8.87 1.90 14.94
N ASN A 447 8.39 2.84 15.75
CA ASN A 447 6.97 3.06 15.97
C ASN A 447 6.58 4.48 15.58
N ALA A 448 5.68 4.62 14.63
CA ALA A 448 4.96 5.86 14.40
C ALA A 448 3.58 5.77 15.03
N SER A 449 3.17 6.77 15.79
CA SER A 449 1.90 6.79 16.54
C SER A 449 1.22 8.15 16.47
N ASN A 450 -0.03 8.20 16.87
CA ASN A 450 -0.85 9.41 16.84
C ASN A 450 -0.81 10.11 15.47
N LEU A 451 -0.70 9.30 14.40
CA LEU A 451 -0.65 9.84 13.05
C LEU A 451 -2.00 10.46 12.69
N ALA A 452 -1.98 11.73 12.38
CA ALA A 452 -3.15 12.49 11.96
C ALA A 452 -2.79 13.35 10.75
N GLY A 453 -3.71 13.44 9.80
CA GLY A 453 -3.42 14.24 8.61
C GLY A 453 -4.44 14.07 7.51
N SER A 454 -4.09 14.56 6.33
CA SER A 454 -4.95 14.45 5.16
C SER A 454 -4.17 14.36 3.86
N LEU A 455 -4.83 13.75 2.88
CA LEU A 455 -4.48 13.84 1.46
C LEU A 455 -5.71 14.38 0.72
N SER A 456 -5.52 15.38 -0.12
CA SER A 456 -6.60 16.04 -0.84
C SER A 456 -6.30 16.18 -2.33
N ASN A 457 -7.38 16.33 -3.13
CA ASN A 457 -7.30 16.54 -4.58
C ASN A 457 -6.68 15.36 -5.36
N TYR A 458 -7.07 14.15 -4.99
CA TYR A 458 -6.60 12.93 -5.64
C TYR A 458 -7.50 12.56 -6.82
N SER A 459 -6.98 12.52 -8.02
CA SER A 459 -7.76 12.25 -9.23
C SER A 459 -6.93 11.51 -10.28
N THR A 460 -7.54 10.51 -10.94
CA THR A 460 -6.92 9.82 -12.09
C THR A 460 -7.09 10.58 -13.40
N THR A 461 -8.01 11.54 -13.46
CA THR A 461 -8.37 12.26 -14.70
C THR A 461 -7.70 13.61 -14.81
N THR A 462 -7.56 14.33 -13.71
CA THR A 462 -6.78 15.55 -13.66
C THR A 462 -5.36 15.17 -13.29
N LYS A 463 -4.38 15.41 -14.14
CA LYS A 463 -2.96 15.20 -13.86
C LYS A 463 -2.44 16.13 -12.74
N GLY A 464 -3.29 16.43 -11.77
CA GLY A 464 -3.00 17.29 -10.63
C GLY A 464 -2.27 16.54 -9.52
N ASN A 465 -1.48 17.29 -8.76
CA ASN A 465 -0.82 16.74 -7.58
C ASN A 465 -1.78 16.73 -6.38
N ALA A 466 -1.89 15.59 -5.71
CA ALA A 466 -2.55 15.51 -4.41
C ALA A 466 -1.65 16.12 -3.34
N THR A 467 -2.24 16.86 -2.40
CA THR A 467 -1.54 17.48 -1.28
C THR A 467 -1.58 16.53 -0.07
N VAL A 468 -0.42 16.30 0.54
CA VAL A 468 -0.23 15.49 1.74
C VAL A 468 0.16 16.38 2.91
N ASP A 469 -0.47 16.20 4.05
CA ASP A 469 -0.08 16.79 5.35
C ASP A 469 -0.35 15.75 6.44
N VAL A 470 0.70 15.24 7.08
CA VAL A 470 0.62 14.21 8.13
C VAL A 470 1.54 14.60 9.27
N LYS A 471 1.00 14.59 10.49
CA LYS A 471 1.71 14.83 11.75
C LYS A 471 1.56 13.63 12.67
N GLY A 472 2.51 13.44 13.56
CA GLY A 472 2.44 12.36 14.55
C GLY A 472 3.68 12.29 15.41
N LEU A 473 3.91 11.11 15.96
CA LEU A 473 5.07 10.83 16.82
C LEU A 473 5.86 9.66 16.22
N LEU A 474 7.16 9.82 16.07
CA LEU A 474 8.10 8.77 15.72
C LEU A 474 8.90 8.38 16.98
N ASN A 475 8.73 7.17 17.50
CA ASN A 475 9.25 6.73 18.79
C ASN A 475 8.99 7.75 19.92
N GLY A 476 7.80 8.36 19.94
CA GLY A 476 7.42 9.37 20.91
C GLY A 476 7.86 10.80 20.58
N THR A 477 8.60 11.00 19.51
CA THR A 477 9.13 12.31 19.07
C THR A 477 8.25 12.92 17.99
N PRO A 478 7.88 14.20 18.07
CA PRO A 478 7.06 14.86 17.06
C PRO A 478 7.68 14.78 15.66
N MET A 479 6.84 14.39 14.69
CA MET A 479 7.18 14.35 13.27
C MET A 479 6.12 15.06 12.42
N ASN A 480 6.56 15.61 11.30
CA ASN A 480 5.70 16.19 10.28
C ASN A 480 6.15 15.77 8.88
N ILE A 481 5.20 15.42 8.04
CA ILE A 481 5.42 15.11 6.62
C ILE A 481 4.41 15.91 5.82
N SER A 482 4.88 16.69 4.86
CA SER A 482 4.01 17.49 3.99
C SER A 482 4.56 17.57 2.57
N GLY A 483 3.67 17.81 1.61
CA GLY A 483 4.10 17.93 0.22
C GLY A 483 3.02 17.60 -0.78
N THR A 484 3.44 17.18 -1.96
CA THR A 484 2.55 16.81 -3.05
C THR A 484 2.98 15.49 -3.68
N ILE A 485 2.01 14.72 -4.16
CA ILE A 485 2.24 13.46 -4.86
C ILE A 485 1.30 13.35 -6.06
N ASN A 486 1.80 12.85 -7.18
CA ASN A 486 0.99 12.41 -8.30
C ASN A 486 1.23 10.90 -8.56
N PRO A 487 0.35 10.04 -8.02
CA PRO A 487 0.55 8.60 -8.13
C PRO A 487 0.06 8.00 -9.45
N PHE A 488 -0.59 8.78 -10.32
CA PHE A 488 -1.19 8.31 -11.57
C PHE A 488 -0.43 8.69 -12.83
N GLU A 489 0.67 9.39 -12.71
CA GLU A 489 1.57 9.48 -13.84
C GLU A 489 2.21 8.11 -14.10
N SER A 490 2.54 7.82 -15.34
CA SER A 490 3.22 6.56 -15.72
C SER A 490 4.52 6.34 -14.95
N LYS A 491 5.10 7.42 -14.43
CA LYS A 491 6.26 7.46 -13.55
C LYS A 491 5.97 8.31 -12.33
N LEU A 492 6.44 7.86 -11.18
CA LEU A 492 6.21 8.52 -9.90
C LEU A 492 6.69 9.99 -9.91
N LYS A 493 5.81 10.87 -9.46
CA LYS A 493 6.13 12.29 -9.23
C LYS A 493 5.69 12.69 -7.83
N LEU A 494 6.63 13.15 -7.03
CA LEU A 494 6.34 13.66 -5.70
C LEU A 494 7.34 14.75 -5.30
N ALA A 495 6.87 15.67 -4.45
CA ALA A 495 7.70 16.66 -3.77
C ALA A 495 7.28 16.66 -2.29
N MET A 496 8.10 16.05 -1.44
CA MET A 496 7.77 15.81 -0.03
C MET A 496 8.81 16.42 0.89
N LYS A 497 8.38 16.93 2.03
CA LYS A 497 9.24 17.37 3.13
C LYS A 497 8.91 16.58 4.39
N GLY A 498 9.95 16.19 5.11
CA GLY A 498 9.81 15.49 6.38
C GLY A 498 10.67 16.12 7.45
N GLU A 499 10.14 16.23 8.65
CA GLU A 499 10.85 16.75 9.80
C GLU A 499 10.58 15.91 11.05
N VAL A 500 11.63 15.64 11.81
CA VAL A 500 11.55 15.10 13.17
C VAL A 500 12.56 15.81 14.04
N THR A 501 12.16 16.20 15.25
CA THR A 501 12.99 17.03 16.14
C THR A 501 13.31 16.27 17.41
N SER A 502 14.62 16.13 17.73
CA SER A 502 15.12 15.48 18.95
C SER A 502 14.76 13.99 19.07
N LEU A 503 14.84 13.24 17.96
CA LEU A 503 14.63 11.80 17.95
C LEU A 503 15.77 11.09 18.71
N SER A 504 15.42 10.23 19.66
CA SER A 504 16.38 9.45 20.45
C SER A 504 17.11 8.42 19.59
N LEU A 505 18.44 8.55 19.49
CA LEU A 505 19.30 7.70 18.66
C LEU A 505 19.58 6.29 19.21
N PRO A 506 19.55 6.01 20.53
CA PRO A 506 19.69 4.64 21.04
C PRO A 506 18.75 3.62 20.40
N ALA A 507 17.58 4.03 19.93
CA ALA A 507 16.67 3.18 19.16
C ALA A 507 17.31 2.61 17.87
N PHE A 508 18.35 3.27 17.34
CA PHE A 508 19.07 2.87 16.11
C PHE A 508 20.33 2.06 16.40
N SER A 509 20.58 1.70 17.67
CA SER A 509 21.73 0.87 18.08
C SER A 509 21.90 -0.43 17.29
N PRO A 510 20.82 -1.14 16.86
CA PRO A 510 20.99 -2.32 16.00
C PRO A 510 21.74 -2.03 14.69
N PHE A 511 21.46 -0.88 14.07
CA PHE A 511 22.16 -0.45 12.87
C PHE A 511 23.60 -0.04 13.16
N SER A 512 23.84 0.79 14.18
CA SER A 512 25.19 1.23 14.52
C SER A 512 26.06 0.06 14.93
N ALA A 513 25.57 -0.85 15.76
CA ALA A 513 26.28 -2.06 16.15
C ALA A 513 26.70 -2.91 14.94
N LYS A 514 25.78 -3.11 13.99
CA LYS A 514 26.05 -3.87 12.75
C LYS A 514 27.14 -3.22 11.87
N PHE A 515 27.10 -1.91 11.70
CA PHE A 515 27.96 -1.22 10.72
C PHE A 515 29.22 -0.59 11.33
N THR A 516 29.24 -0.32 12.63
CA THR A 516 30.39 0.30 13.30
C THR A 516 31.00 -0.54 14.41
N GLY A 517 30.33 -1.62 14.80
CA GLY A 517 30.71 -2.45 15.96
C GLY A 517 30.36 -1.85 17.33
N HIS A 518 29.63 -0.73 17.35
CA HIS A 518 29.29 -0.01 18.57
C HIS A 518 27.80 0.38 18.62
N PRO A 519 27.08 0.10 19.73
CA PRO A 519 25.73 0.62 19.92
C PRO A 519 25.79 2.14 20.22
N ILE A 520 24.70 2.84 19.97
CA ILE A 520 24.55 4.23 20.40
C ILE A 520 23.97 4.25 21.82
N GLU A 521 24.68 4.85 22.77
CA GLU A 521 24.19 5.01 24.15
C GLU A 521 23.39 6.30 24.33
N LYS A 522 23.83 7.40 23.71
CA LYS A 522 23.13 8.69 23.76
C LYS A 522 23.19 9.40 22.43
N GLY A 523 22.24 10.28 22.22
CA GLY A 523 22.18 11.15 21.05
C GLY A 523 20.76 11.53 20.74
N LEU A 524 20.56 12.74 20.26
CA LEU A 524 19.29 13.28 19.79
C LEU A 524 19.47 13.76 18.36
N LEU A 525 18.64 13.24 17.45
CA LEU A 525 18.65 13.59 16.04
C LEU A 525 17.51 14.55 15.72
N THR A 526 17.83 15.70 15.16
CA THR A 526 16.90 16.53 14.41
C THR A 526 17.17 16.32 12.93
N TYR A 527 16.16 15.88 12.22
CA TYR A 527 16.24 15.59 10.80
C TYR A 527 15.24 16.44 10.02
N LYS A 528 15.69 17.04 8.93
CA LYS A 528 14.86 17.72 7.94
C LYS A 528 15.25 17.22 6.56
N GLY A 529 14.31 16.62 5.87
CA GLY A 529 14.50 16.10 4.51
C GLY A 529 13.54 16.76 3.53
N ALA A 530 14.04 17.06 2.34
CA ALA A 530 13.24 17.44 1.19
C ALA A 530 13.54 16.47 0.05
N PHE A 531 12.51 15.84 -0.47
CA PHE A 531 12.57 14.81 -1.51
C PHE A 531 11.79 15.28 -2.72
N ASP A 532 12.43 15.28 -3.87
CA ASP A 532 11.78 15.49 -5.16
C ASP A 532 12.02 14.27 -6.04
N ILE A 533 10.93 13.65 -6.50
CA ILE A 533 10.98 12.57 -7.47
C ILE A 533 10.24 13.03 -8.71
N ASN A 534 10.92 13.03 -9.83
CA ASN A 534 10.37 13.36 -11.12
C ASN A 534 10.85 12.35 -12.16
N GLN A 535 9.91 11.62 -12.78
CA GLN A 535 10.20 10.59 -13.77
C GLN A 535 11.24 9.55 -13.28
N ASP A 536 11.04 9.04 -12.06
CA ASP A 536 11.90 8.05 -11.38
C ASP A 536 13.30 8.55 -11.01
N LYS A 537 13.59 9.83 -11.23
CA LYS A 537 14.81 10.47 -10.72
C LYS A 537 14.53 11.10 -9.37
N LEU A 538 15.22 10.62 -8.35
CA LEU A 538 15.21 11.20 -7.02
C LEU A 538 16.30 12.27 -6.90
N THR A 539 15.93 13.39 -6.33
CA THR A 539 16.86 14.35 -5.70
C THR A 539 16.37 14.63 -4.29
N SER A 540 17.28 14.65 -3.33
CA SER A 540 16.91 15.01 -1.96
C SER A 540 18.01 15.77 -1.26
N GLU A 541 17.58 16.68 -0.39
CA GLU A 541 18.43 17.38 0.58
C GLU A 541 18.09 16.88 1.98
N ASN A 542 19.09 16.45 2.74
CA ASN A 542 18.90 15.86 4.05
C ASN A 542 19.80 16.57 5.07
N ALA A 543 19.20 17.40 5.89
CA ALA A 543 19.89 18.06 6.99
C ALA A 543 19.70 17.22 8.27
N LEU A 544 20.81 16.81 8.87
CA LEU A 544 20.87 16.03 10.10
C LEU A 544 21.67 16.81 11.14
N VAL A 545 21.04 17.12 12.24
CA VAL A 545 21.69 17.74 13.41
C VAL A 545 21.64 16.73 14.55
N ILE A 546 22.81 16.23 14.94
CA ILE A 546 22.94 15.26 16.02
C ILE A 546 23.57 15.92 17.24
N ASN A 547 22.87 15.88 18.35
CA ASN A 547 23.31 16.45 19.60
C ASN A 547 23.77 15.35 20.55
N LYS A 548 24.95 15.55 21.17
CA LYS A 548 25.52 14.72 22.28
C LYS A 548 25.55 13.23 21.90
N LEU A 549 26.09 12.91 20.72
CA LEU A 549 26.25 11.52 20.27
C LEU A 549 27.35 10.85 21.12
N GLU A 550 26.98 9.73 21.75
CA GLU A 550 27.89 8.88 22.49
C GLU A 550 27.65 7.42 22.07
N PHE A 551 28.73 6.73 21.74
CA PHE A 551 28.70 5.31 21.47
C PHE A 551 29.07 4.51 22.71
N GLY A 552 28.48 3.33 22.85
CA GLY A 552 28.79 2.38 23.88
C GLY A 552 30.02 1.52 23.56
N SER A 553 30.29 0.59 24.45
CA SER A 553 31.41 -0.35 24.31
C SER A 553 31.24 -1.18 23.04
N GLN A 554 32.36 -1.64 22.48
CA GLN A 554 32.38 -2.53 21.33
C GLN A 554 31.57 -3.80 21.59
N VAL A 555 30.75 -4.18 20.63
CA VAL A 555 29.98 -5.42 20.69
C VAL A 555 30.95 -6.60 20.61
N PRO A 556 30.82 -7.61 21.50
CA PRO A 556 31.58 -8.86 21.39
C PRO A 556 31.41 -9.44 19.98
N ASP A 557 32.50 -9.94 19.39
CA ASP A 557 32.52 -10.54 18.04
C ASP A 557 32.45 -9.56 16.85
N ALA A 558 32.41 -8.26 17.04
CA ALA A 558 32.56 -7.30 15.95
C ALA A 558 34.00 -7.30 15.42
N LYS A 559 34.26 -8.02 14.32
CA LYS A 559 35.62 -8.22 13.77
C LYS A 559 36.22 -6.95 13.16
N ASP A 560 35.38 -6.01 12.73
CA ASP A 560 35.77 -4.78 12.04
C ASP A 560 35.20 -3.53 12.71
N ALA A 561 35.30 -3.48 14.04
CA ALA A 561 34.82 -2.32 14.80
C ALA A 561 35.62 -1.05 14.41
N LEU A 562 34.90 0.01 14.10
CA LEU A 562 35.48 1.30 13.77
C LEU A 562 35.81 2.08 15.04
N PRO A 563 36.91 2.85 15.11
CA PRO A 563 37.21 3.74 16.24
C PRO A 563 36.26 4.95 16.21
N VAL A 564 35.02 4.71 16.61
CA VAL A 564 33.91 5.70 16.57
C VAL A 564 34.19 6.93 17.47
N GLY A 565 34.99 6.78 18.54
CA GLY A 565 35.39 7.89 19.41
C GLY A 565 36.13 8.96 18.60
N LEU A 566 37.06 8.54 17.76
CA LEU A 566 37.80 9.44 16.86
C LEU A 566 36.87 10.14 15.88
N ALA A 567 35.94 9.38 15.25
CA ALA A 567 35.00 9.96 14.30
C ALA A 567 34.09 11.01 14.96
N VAL A 568 33.60 10.72 16.16
CA VAL A 568 32.77 11.66 16.93
C VAL A 568 33.59 12.92 17.29
N SER A 569 34.84 12.76 17.73
CA SER A 569 35.71 13.88 18.07
C SER A 569 35.99 14.80 16.87
N LEU A 570 36.04 14.27 15.65
CA LEU A 570 36.21 15.04 14.42
C LEU A 570 34.94 15.76 13.97
N LEU A 571 33.78 15.17 14.23
CA LEU A 571 32.50 15.66 13.71
C LEU A 571 31.81 16.61 14.71
N GLN A 572 31.95 16.40 16.03
CA GLN A 572 31.33 17.24 17.06
C GLN A 572 31.98 18.59 17.16
N ASP A 573 31.18 19.63 17.15
CA ASP A 573 31.58 21.00 17.44
C ASP A 573 31.72 21.26 18.97
N ARG A 574 31.94 22.55 19.34
CA ARG A 574 32.08 22.98 20.74
C ARG A 574 30.84 22.78 21.60
N GLN A 575 29.67 22.69 20.98
CA GLN A 575 28.38 22.46 21.61
C GLN A 575 28.05 20.96 21.70
N GLY A 576 28.90 20.09 21.20
CA GLY A 576 28.67 18.66 21.12
C GLY A 576 27.67 18.29 19.99
N GLN A 577 27.59 19.14 18.97
CA GLN A 577 26.68 18.99 17.85
C GLN A 577 27.42 18.53 16.59
N ILE A 578 26.81 17.62 15.86
CA ILE A 578 27.24 17.21 14.52
C ILE A 578 26.19 17.70 13.54
N ASP A 579 26.58 18.57 12.62
CA ASP A 579 25.72 19.11 11.56
C ASP A 579 26.16 18.56 10.22
N LEU A 580 25.24 17.85 9.55
CA LEU A 580 25.49 17.18 8.27
C LEU A 580 24.41 17.58 7.28
N ASN A 581 24.83 18.00 6.10
CA ASN A 581 23.95 18.13 4.96
C ASN A 581 24.32 17.07 3.91
N ILE A 582 23.39 16.14 3.65
CA ILE A 582 23.63 14.97 2.81
C ILE A 582 22.70 15.06 1.58
N PRO A 583 23.17 15.58 0.45
CA PRO A 583 22.42 15.50 -0.78
C PRO A 583 22.46 14.06 -1.31
N VAL A 584 21.29 13.54 -1.71
CA VAL A 584 21.16 12.22 -2.33
C VAL A 584 20.49 12.37 -3.68
N SER A 585 21.04 11.73 -4.70
CA SER A 585 20.43 11.65 -6.03
C SER A 585 20.61 10.26 -6.62
N GLY A 586 19.63 9.81 -7.40
CA GLY A 586 19.68 8.49 -8.03
C GLY A 586 18.43 8.21 -8.85
N SER A 587 18.37 7.00 -9.43
CA SER A 587 17.21 6.51 -10.18
C SER A 587 16.50 5.41 -9.40
N LEU A 588 15.17 5.51 -9.30
CA LEU A 588 14.34 4.46 -8.70
C LEU A 588 14.21 3.21 -9.61
N ASP A 589 14.58 3.33 -10.88
CA ASP A 589 14.65 2.20 -11.81
C ASP A 589 15.86 1.28 -11.52
N ASP A 590 16.83 1.75 -10.73
CA ASP A 590 17.99 0.96 -10.31
C ASP A 590 17.57 0.00 -9.17
N PRO A 591 17.63 -1.31 -9.36
CA PRO A 591 17.22 -2.28 -8.34
C PRO A 591 18.09 -2.25 -7.07
N GLU A 592 19.31 -1.69 -7.14
CA GLU A 592 20.18 -1.51 -5.98
C GLU A 592 19.93 -0.18 -5.25
N PHE A 593 19.08 0.69 -5.82
CA PHE A 593 18.79 1.99 -5.25
C PHE A 593 17.81 1.87 -4.08
N SER A 594 18.28 2.24 -2.90
CA SER A 594 17.48 2.32 -1.67
C SER A 594 17.79 3.62 -0.95
N VAL A 595 16.83 4.51 -0.80
CA VAL A 595 17.01 5.81 -0.13
C VAL A 595 17.57 5.63 1.28
N GLY A 596 16.97 4.74 2.08
CA GLY A 596 17.44 4.44 3.43
C GLY A 596 18.85 3.82 3.45
N GLY A 597 19.10 2.89 2.55
CA GLY A 597 20.41 2.26 2.38
C GLY A 597 21.51 3.24 1.97
N ILE A 598 21.19 4.21 1.12
CA ILE A 598 22.14 5.26 0.70
C ILE A 598 22.48 6.19 1.86
N ILE A 599 21.49 6.64 2.64
CA ILE A 599 21.72 7.49 3.82
C ILE A 599 22.63 6.77 4.81
N VAL A 600 22.33 5.51 5.13
CA VAL A 600 23.18 4.69 6.01
C VAL A 600 24.58 4.53 5.43
N LYS A 601 24.71 4.23 4.14
CA LYS A 601 26.02 4.08 3.46
C LYS A 601 26.83 5.38 3.49
N VAL A 602 26.19 6.53 3.29
CA VAL A 602 26.87 7.84 3.36
C VAL A 602 27.36 8.12 4.79
N ILE A 603 26.55 7.84 5.81
CA ILE A 603 26.95 8.02 7.22
C ILE A 603 28.13 7.08 7.57
N VAL A 604 28.05 5.81 7.21
CA VAL A 604 29.12 4.83 7.42
C VAL A 604 30.40 5.24 6.67
N ASN A 605 30.28 5.70 5.44
CA ASN A 605 31.42 6.21 4.66
C ASN A 605 32.02 7.47 5.31
N LEU A 606 31.20 8.36 5.86
CA LEU A 606 31.68 9.54 6.58
C LEU A 606 32.47 9.15 7.83
N ILE A 607 31.93 8.22 8.62
CA ILE A 607 32.62 7.65 9.78
C ILE A 607 33.93 6.99 9.36
N SER A 608 33.89 6.15 8.33
CA SER A 608 35.09 5.48 7.79
C SER A 608 36.13 6.48 7.29
N LYS A 609 35.72 7.53 6.59
CA LYS A 609 36.61 8.61 6.11
C LYS A 609 37.22 9.41 7.27
N ALA A 610 36.44 9.67 8.32
CA ALA A 610 36.93 10.31 9.53
C ALA A 610 38.05 9.51 10.21
N VAL A 611 37.99 8.19 10.10
CA VAL A 611 39.00 7.28 10.65
C VAL A 611 40.20 7.10 9.72
N THR A 612 39.93 6.84 8.44
CA THR A 612 41.00 6.45 7.49
C THR A 612 41.74 7.63 6.86
N ALA A 613 41.11 8.78 6.73
CA ALA A 613 41.65 9.97 6.11
C ALA A 613 41.24 11.27 6.86
N PRO A 614 41.54 11.37 8.15
CA PRO A 614 41.03 12.44 8.99
C PRO A 614 41.45 13.85 8.53
N PHE A 615 42.67 14.00 8.10
CA PHE A 615 43.20 15.29 7.61
C PHE A 615 42.60 15.70 6.25
N ALA A 616 42.26 14.74 5.38
CA ALA A 616 41.53 15.04 4.17
C ALA A 616 40.10 15.52 4.49
N LEU A 617 39.46 14.93 5.53
CA LEU A 617 38.17 15.39 6.03
C LEU A 617 38.28 16.80 6.63
N ILE A 618 39.28 17.07 7.45
CA ILE A 618 39.57 18.40 7.97
C ILE A 618 39.78 19.41 6.83
N GLY A 619 40.52 19.04 5.83
CA GLY A 619 40.74 19.88 4.64
C GLY A 619 39.45 20.25 3.92
N SER A 620 38.58 19.27 3.70
CA SER A 620 37.27 19.52 3.05
C SER A 620 36.32 20.39 3.89
N MET A 621 36.36 20.26 5.22
CA MET A 621 35.49 21.04 6.12
C MET A 621 35.97 22.47 6.37
N PHE A 622 37.28 22.71 6.32
CA PHE A 622 37.89 23.97 6.73
C PHE A 622 38.63 24.70 5.59
N GLY A 623 38.51 24.24 4.35
CA GLY A 623 39.00 24.94 3.16
C GLY A 623 40.45 24.61 2.79
N GLY A 624 40.88 23.40 2.99
CA GLY A 624 42.23 22.90 2.63
C GLY A 624 42.26 21.69 1.72
N GLU A 625 41.28 21.57 0.83
CA GLU A 625 41.11 20.38 -0.05
C GLU A 625 42.35 20.07 -0.91
N ASP A 626 43.04 21.11 -1.37
CA ASP A 626 44.24 21.01 -2.20
C ASP A 626 45.56 20.88 -1.42
N MET A 627 45.49 20.79 -0.08
CA MET A 627 46.66 20.76 0.79
C MET A 627 46.85 19.39 1.46
N ASP A 628 48.07 18.88 1.46
CA ASP A 628 48.43 17.74 2.33
C ASP A 628 48.58 18.24 3.78
N LEU A 629 47.52 18.12 4.57
CA LEU A 629 47.52 18.46 5.98
C LEU A 629 48.16 17.37 6.87
N ASN A 630 48.33 16.15 6.30
CA ASN A 630 48.92 15.03 7.03
C ASN A 630 50.45 15.11 7.10
N ASN A 631 51.07 15.60 6.01
CA ASN A 631 52.52 15.67 5.89
C ASN A 631 53.00 17.08 5.57
N LEU A 632 53.46 17.77 6.62
CA LEU A 632 53.97 19.13 6.54
C LEU A 632 55.41 19.10 6.03
N GLN A 633 55.67 19.69 4.87
CA GLN A 633 56.99 19.74 4.26
C GLN A 633 57.86 20.87 4.86
N PHE A 634 59.16 20.65 4.90
CA PHE A 634 60.15 21.64 5.34
C PHE A 634 61.23 21.77 4.30
N ALA A 635 61.87 22.93 4.25
CA ALA A 635 63.09 23.11 3.46
C ALA A 635 64.19 22.18 3.94
N THR A 636 65.05 21.74 3.03
CA THR A 636 66.16 20.83 3.27
C THR A 636 67.04 21.28 4.45
N GLY A 637 67.18 20.38 5.46
CA GLY A 637 67.94 20.63 6.67
C GLY A 637 67.38 21.68 7.62
N SER A 638 66.20 22.26 7.32
CA SER A 638 65.56 23.35 8.07
C SER A 638 64.43 22.86 8.97
N ALA A 639 64.26 23.53 10.10
CA ALA A 639 63.09 23.41 10.96
C ALA A 639 62.25 24.71 10.98
N ARG A 640 62.44 25.60 10.00
CA ARG A 640 61.69 26.84 9.87
C ARG A 640 60.38 26.56 9.09
N LEU A 641 59.30 27.05 9.62
CA LEU A 641 58.00 27.01 8.94
C LEU A 641 57.95 27.99 7.77
N ASP A 642 57.60 27.50 6.59
CA ASP A 642 57.34 28.30 5.39
C ASP A 642 55.84 28.73 5.34
N GLU A 643 55.51 29.59 4.39
CA GLU A 643 54.13 30.10 4.25
C GLU A 643 53.12 29.00 3.94
N LYS A 644 53.49 27.97 3.18
CA LYS A 644 52.61 26.85 2.86
C LYS A 644 52.30 26.01 4.08
N THR A 645 53.32 25.69 4.86
CA THR A 645 53.21 24.96 6.13
C THR A 645 52.38 25.77 7.16
N ILE A 646 52.57 27.09 7.21
CA ILE A 646 51.80 27.99 8.09
C ILE A 646 50.32 27.95 7.67
N LYS A 647 50.01 28.05 6.40
CA LYS A 647 48.60 27.95 5.91
C LYS A 647 47.96 26.62 6.33
N ALA A 648 48.68 25.50 6.12
CA ALA A 648 48.22 24.18 6.55
C ALA A 648 47.93 24.11 8.07
N LEU A 649 48.87 24.64 8.87
CA LEU A 649 48.75 24.69 10.33
C LEU A 649 47.57 25.56 10.80
N ASN A 650 47.29 26.66 10.07
CA ASN A 650 46.12 27.52 10.39
C ASN A 650 44.80 26.77 10.16
N ILE A 651 44.70 25.97 9.13
CA ILE A 651 43.54 25.11 8.88
C ILE A 651 43.39 24.07 10.00
N VAL A 652 44.47 23.41 10.35
CA VAL A 652 44.50 22.45 11.46
C VAL A 652 44.14 23.10 12.78
N ALA A 653 44.66 24.28 13.06
CA ALA A 653 44.33 25.05 14.28
C ALA A 653 42.85 25.42 14.31
N LYS A 654 42.28 25.90 13.20
CA LYS A 654 40.87 26.23 13.12
C LYS A 654 40.01 25.00 13.39
N ALA A 655 40.37 23.86 12.80
CA ALA A 655 39.69 22.59 13.05
C ALA A 655 39.75 22.21 14.53
N MET A 656 40.92 22.31 15.15
CA MET A 656 41.09 22.03 16.60
C MET A 656 40.31 23.00 17.48
N GLN A 657 40.21 24.27 17.09
CA GLN A 657 39.40 25.24 17.79
C GLN A 657 37.91 24.92 17.70
N ASP A 658 37.42 24.57 16.55
CA ASP A 658 36.00 24.22 16.33
C ASP A 658 35.61 22.83 16.85
N ARG A 659 36.58 21.93 16.94
CA ARG A 659 36.42 20.52 17.36
C ARG A 659 37.25 20.24 18.61
N PRO A 660 36.71 20.45 19.81
CA PRO A 660 37.50 20.33 21.07
C PRO A 660 37.96 18.89 21.34
N GLY A 661 37.33 17.89 20.81
CA GLY A 661 37.71 16.48 20.92
C GLY A 661 38.97 16.09 20.14
N ILE A 662 39.41 16.87 19.16
CA ILE A 662 40.61 16.56 18.38
C ILE A 662 41.88 16.67 19.20
N LYS A 663 42.67 15.61 19.25
CA LYS A 663 44.02 15.56 19.77
C LYS A 663 44.97 15.20 18.66
N ILE A 664 46.08 15.92 18.54
CA ILE A 664 47.04 15.72 17.44
C ILE A 664 48.35 15.17 17.95
N GLN A 665 48.81 14.09 17.31
CA GLN A 665 50.13 13.54 17.43
C GLN A 665 51.07 14.19 16.40
N ILE A 666 52.23 14.71 16.83
CA ILE A 666 53.16 15.39 15.97
C ILE A 666 54.42 14.53 15.90
N ILE A 667 54.75 14.04 14.73
CA ILE A 667 55.92 13.16 14.49
C ILE A 667 56.90 13.88 13.59
N GLY A 668 58.04 14.28 14.16
CA GLY A 668 59.10 14.84 13.36
C GLY A 668 59.82 13.79 12.50
N MET A 669 60.14 14.17 11.30
CA MET A 669 60.82 13.29 10.32
C MET A 669 61.99 13.97 9.67
N ALA A 670 63.12 13.26 9.55
CA ALA A 670 64.31 13.70 8.82
C ALA A 670 64.94 12.53 8.07
N SER A 671 65.48 12.80 6.88
CA SER A 671 66.12 11.84 6.01
C SER A 671 67.54 12.28 5.64
N GLU A 672 68.52 11.39 5.72
CA GLU A 672 69.91 11.70 5.31
C GLU A 672 69.95 12.07 3.83
N LYS A 673 69.16 11.42 2.98
CA LYS A 673 69.13 11.66 1.54
C LYS A 673 68.64 13.07 1.18
N GLU A 674 67.57 13.51 1.80
CA GLU A 674 66.91 14.80 1.47
C GLU A 674 67.42 15.95 2.34
N ASP A 675 67.71 15.71 3.65
CA ASP A 675 68.14 16.73 4.57
C ASP A 675 69.64 16.86 4.71
N GLY A 676 70.40 15.85 4.20
CA GLY A 676 71.82 15.74 4.48
C GLY A 676 72.64 16.94 4.04
N GLU A 677 72.42 17.44 2.85
CA GLU A 677 73.19 18.60 2.34
C GLU A 677 72.84 19.89 3.14
N GLY A 678 71.59 20.19 3.35
CA GLY A 678 71.18 21.36 4.16
C GLY A 678 71.65 21.24 5.62
N LEU A 679 71.70 20.01 6.15
CA LEU A 679 72.20 19.80 7.51
C LEU A 679 73.71 19.91 7.60
N LYS A 680 74.42 19.45 6.64
CA LYS A 680 75.89 19.68 6.52
C LYS A 680 76.26 21.16 6.61
N GLU A 681 75.54 22.03 5.90
CA GLU A 681 75.73 23.49 5.99
C GLU A 681 75.51 24.02 7.39
N GLN A 682 74.47 23.57 8.07
CA GLN A 682 74.21 24.01 9.46
C GLN A 682 75.22 23.47 10.43
N LEU A 683 75.65 22.24 10.26
CA LEU A 683 76.70 21.63 11.08
C LEU A 683 78.02 22.33 10.87
N LEU A 684 78.40 22.64 9.62
CA LEU A 684 79.60 23.41 9.34
C LEU A 684 79.49 24.82 9.95
N MET A 685 78.34 25.45 9.88
CA MET A 685 78.14 26.77 10.50
C MET A 685 78.18 26.69 12.02
N ARG A 686 77.77 25.59 12.63
CA ARG A 686 77.88 25.31 14.07
C ARG A 686 79.37 25.17 14.43
N ASP A 687 80.14 24.39 13.63
CA ASP A 687 81.53 24.11 13.89
C ASP A 687 82.37 25.38 13.67
N MET A 688 82.04 26.24 12.68
CA MET A 688 82.61 27.58 12.51
C MET A 688 82.38 28.49 13.73
N ARG A 689 81.18 28.51 14.29
CA ARG A 689 80.94 29.27 15.50
C ARG A 689 81.67 28.75 16.72
N TYR A 690 81.78 27.43 16.82
CA TYR A 690 82.56 26.84 17.91
C TYR A 690 84.06 27.21 17.76
N ALA A 691 84.59 27.17 16.51
CA ALA A 691 86.00 27.54 16.26
C ALA A 691 86.28 28.99 16.68
N ILE A 692 85.31 29.92 16.46
CA ILE A 692 85.52 31.37 16.77
C ILE A 692 85.18 31.73 18.24
N TYR A 693 83.99 31.23 18.73
CA TYR A 693 83.50 31.68 20.02
C TYR A 693 83.62 30.64 21.13
N ARG A 694 84.02 29.43 20.82
CA ARG A 694 83.89 28.28 21.73
C ARG A 694 82.51 28.11 22.28
N ASP A 695 81.52 28.52 21.49
CA ASP A 695 80.09 28.53 21.76
C ASP A 695 79.36 27.32 21.22
N THR A 696 78.76 26.54 22.05
CA THR A 696 77.95 25.33 21.71
C THR A 696 76.43 25.59 21.71
N THR A 697 76.01 26.87 21.94
CA THR A 697 74.58 27.21 22.01
C THR A 697 73.82 26.88 20.70
N SER A 698 72.53 26.55 20.87
CA SER A 698 71.65 26.22 19.76
C SER A 698 71.51 27.41 18.79
N ALA A 699 71.12 27.11 17.56
CA ALA A 699 71.08 28.09 16.47
C ALA A 699 70.20 29.32 16.69
N THR A 700 69.25 29.29 17.65
CA THR A 700 68.30 30.40 17.94
C THR A 700 68.91 31.57 18.69
N ASN A 701 69.91 31.30 19.48
CA ASN A 701 70.59 32.35 20.31
C ASN A 701 72.08 32.49 20.00
N ALA A 702 72.49 31.91 18.87
CA ALA A 702 73.89 31.88 18.48
C ALA A 702 74.41 33.23 17.93
N LYS A 703 75.60 33.62 18.31
CA LYS A 703 76.26 34.83 17.82
C LYS A 703 76.45 34.70 16.27
N VAL A 704 76.03 35.75 15.54
CA VAL A 704 76.19 35.80 14.09
C VAL A 704 77.67 36.03 13.77
N LEU A 705 78.20 35.23 12.87
CA LEU A 705 79.56 35.39 12.37
C LEU A 705 79.63 36.47 11.29
N THR A 706 80.58 37.39 11.38
CA THR A 706 80.90 38.30 10.27
C THR A 706 81.55 37.56 9.14
N ALA A 707 81.59 38.10 7.90
CA ALA A 707 82.26 37.48 6.76
C ALA A 707 83.72 37.16 7.04
N ALA A 708 84.44 38.07 7.68
CA ALA A 708 85.87 37.84 8.08
C ALA A 708 86.01 36.74 9.12
N GLN A 709 85.06 36.56 10.02
CA GLN A 709 85.05 35.48 11.00
C GLN A 709 84.72 34.14 10.32
N ILE A 710 83.84 34.12 9.33
CA ILE A 710 83.55 32.94 8.54
C ILE A 710 84.81 32.45 7.82
N ASP A 711 85.48 33.35 7.12
CA ASP A 711 86.72 33.03 6.39
C ASP A 711 87.82 32.50 7.35
N LYS A 712 87.97 33.13 8.53
CA LYS A 712 88.85 32.68 9.55
C LYS A 712 88.51 31.29 10.07
N ALA A 713 87.23 31.03 10.36
CA ALA A 713 86.77 29.72 10.80
C ALA A 713 86.98 28.63 9.74
N ILE A 714 86.68 28.93 8.45
CA ILE A 714 86.92 28.02 7.34
C ILE A 714 88.38 27.64 7.22
N LYS A 715 89.31 28.59 7.29
CA LYS A 715 90.73 28.33 7.27
C LYS A 715 91.20 27.47 8.45
N GLN A 716 90.71 27.74 9.62
CA GLN A 716 90.99 26.99 10.82
C GLN A 716 90.54 25.53 10.70
N LEU A 717 89.22 25.31 10.46
CA LEU A 717 88.64 23.99 10.32
C LEU A 717 89.23 23.20 9.18
N TYR A 718 89.56 23.92 8.06
CA TYR A 718 90.27 23.28 6.97
C TYR A 718 91.63 22.82 7.38
N SER A 719 92.47 23.62 8.10
CA SER A 719 93.71 23.28 8.62
C SER A 719 93.75 22.03 9.52
N GLU A 720 92.72 21.97 10.37
CA GLU A 720 92.52 20.92 11.39
C GLU A 720 91.94 19.62 10.77
N SER A 721 91.41 19.67 9.54
CA SER A 721 90.74 18.56 8.91
C SER A 721 91.83 17.49 8.44
N THR A 722 91.55 16.25 8.84
CA THR A 722 92.37 15.07 8.48
C THR A 722 91.71 14.27 7.38
N ALA A 723 90.67 14.78 6.70
CA ALA A 723 89.92 14.11 5.64
C ALA A 723 90.80 13.81 4.40
N PRO A 724 90.75 12.69 3.74
CA PRO A 724 91.52 12.30 2.59
C PRO A 724 91.29 13.23 1.40
N ASN A 725 92.24 13.33 0.49
CA ASN A 725 92.18 14.12 -0.75
C ASN A 725 92.05 15.63 -0.52
N LYS A 726 92.67 16.19 0.50
CA LYS A 726 92.64 17.61 0.86
C LYS A 726 93.46 18.38 -0.19
N PRO A 727 92.85 19.38 -0.89
CA PRO A 727 93.61 20.14 -1.90
C PRO A 727 94.74 20.96 -1.34
N LYS A 728 95.85 20.97 -2.04
CA LYS A 728 97.04 21.80 -1.64
C LYS A 728 96.84 23.19 -2.20
N ASN A 729 96.68 24.22 -1.88
CA ASN A 729 96.41 25.55 -2.40
C ASN A 729 94.97 25.87 -2.75
N ALA A 730 94.03 25.49 -1.89
CA ALA A 730 92.60 25.80 -2.04
C ALA A 730 92.30 27.27 -1.69
N ASP A 731 91.48 27.90 -2.44
CA ASP A 731 90.85 29.18 -2.03
C ASP A 731 89.72 28.97 -0.98
N ILE A 732 89.16 30.02 -0.45
CA ILE A 732 88.14 29.94 0.62
C ILE A 732 86.89 29.17 0.22
N GLU A 733 86.44 29.29 -1.06
CA GLU A 733 85.29 28.58 -1.57
C GLU A 733 85.53 27.08 -1.72
N GLN A 734 86.78 26.76 -2.23
CA GLN A 734 87.30 25.36 -2.31
C GLN A 734 87.42 24.72 -0.94
N MET A 735 87.93 25.46 0.05
CA MET A 735 88.05 25.00 1.44
C MET A 735 86.65 24.72 2.03
N LYS A 736 85.68 25.62 1.83
CA LYS A 736 84.30 25.47 2.29
C LYS A 736 83.64 24.27 1.61
N ALA A 737 83.73 24.13 0.28
CA ALA A 737 83.23 22.99 -0.48
C ALA A 737 83.83 21.63 -0.01
N PHE A 738 85.15 21.62 0.30
CA PHE A 738 85.84 20.44 0.84
C PHE A 738 85.29 20.11 2.28
N LEU A 739 85.08 21.06 3.13
CA LEU A 739 84.55 20.89 4.50
C LEU A 739 83.13 20.35 4.40
N LEU A 740 82.29 20.93 3.53
CA LEU A 740 80.92 20.47 3.33
C LEU A 740 80.84 19.03 2.81
N LYS A 741 81.70 18.70 1.82
CA LYS A 741 81.75 17.35 1.27
C LYS A 741 82.11 16.30 2.31
N ASN A 742 82.97 16.63 3.23
CA ASN A 742 83.47 15.75 4.27
C ASN A 742 82.71 15.87 5.60
N GLN A 743 81.72 16.76 5.71
CA GLN A 743 80.92 16.88 6.88
C GLN A 743 80.03 15.61 7.07
N ARG A 744 80.19 14.94 8.20
CA ARG A 744 79.44 13.75 8.56
C ARG A 744 78.16 14.14 9.24
N VAL A 745 77.01 13.65 8.77
CA VAL A 745 75.69 13.76 9.42
C VAL A 745 75.48 12.50 10.25
N ALA A 746 75.45 12.65 11.56
CA ALA A 746 75.18 11.54 12.44
C ALA A 746 73.66 11.34 12.58
N THR A 747 73.22 10.12 12.94
CA THR A 747 71.82 9.84 13.23
C THR A 747 71.24 10.74 14.33
N ALA A 748 72.05 11.18 15.29
CA ALA A 748 71.67 12.13 16.32
C ALA A 748 71.36 13.52 15.74
N ASP A 749 72.07 13.95 14.69
CA ASP A 749 71.81 15.27 14.06
C ASP A 749 70.47 15.24 13.29
N LEU A 750 70.21 14.13 12.61
CA LEU A 750 68.89 13.91 11.93
C LEU A 750 67.77 13.89 12.99
N LYS A 751 67.97 13.16 14.08
CA LYS A 751 66.99 13.13 15.17
C LYS A 751 66.74 14.52 15.76
N GLN A 752 67.78 15.27 16.02
CA GLN A 752 67.67 16.65 16.52
C GLN A 752 66.94 17.55 15.50
N LEU A 753 67.18 17.40 14.20
CA LEU A 753 66.43 18.12 13.18
C LEU A 753 64.92 17.77 13.22
N ALA A 754 64.60 16.48 13.27
CA ALA A 754 63.24 15.99 13.34
C ALA A 754 62.51 16.49 14.61
N ASP A 755 63.20 16.43 15.80
CA ASP A 755 62.68 16.95 17.05
C ASP A 755 62.42 18.47 17.00
N ARG A 756 63.33 19.24 16.37
CA ARG A 756 63.16 20.70 16.18
C ARG A 756 61.95 21.01 15.24
N ARG A 757 61.75 20.22 14.18
CA ARG A 757 60.57 20.38 13.30
C ARG A 757 59.30 20.14 14.07
N ALA A 758 59.19 19.05 14.84
CA ALA A 758 58.03 18.75 15.68
C ALA A 758 57.76 19.84 16.70
N ALA A 759 58.83 20.33 17.36
CA ALA A 759 58.75 21.41 18.30
C ALA A 759 58.30 22.73 17.65
N ALA A 760 58.73 23.05 16.43
CA ALA A 760 58.36 24.25 15.70
C ALA A 760 56.86 24.24 15.40
N VAL A 761 56.33 23.12 14.93
CA VAL A 761 54.89 22.92 14.66
C VAL A 761 54.08 23.05 15.93
N ARG A 762 54.49 22.34 17.01
CA ARG A 762 53.78 22.41 18.32
C ARG A 762 53.78 23.84 18.88
N ASN A 763 54.92 24.50 18.88
CA ASN A 763 55.05 25.86 19.40
C ASN A 763 54.21 26.86 18.56
N TYR A 764 54.15 26.71 17.25
CA TYR A 764 53.31 27.54 16.41
C TYR A 764 51.83 27.40 16.81
N LEU A 765 51.34 26.16 16.91
CA LEU A 765 49.96 25.88 17.30
C LEU A 765 49.61 26.40 18.67
N ILE A 766 50.51 26.31 19.66
CA ILE A 766 50.29 26.83 21.03
C ILE A 766 50.37 28.34 21.09
N GLN A 767 51.45 28.90 20.58
CA GLN A 767 51.80 30.32 20.82
C GLN A 767 51.06 31.27 19.89
N LYS A 768 50.94 30.90 18.61
CA LYS A 768 50.26 31.73 17.62
C LYS A 768 48.79 31.43 17.52
N GLU A 769 48.45 30.16 17.39
CA GLU A 769 47.06 29.73 17.15
C GLU A 769 46.29 29.40 18.43
N LYS A 770 46.92 29.54 19.60
CA LYS A 770 46.31 29.37 20.95
C LYS A 770 45.63 28.00 21.16
N VAL A 771 46.12 26.97 20.49
CA VAL A 771 45.68 25.60 20.75
C VAL A 771 46.17 25.15 22.14
N ALA A 772 45.32 24.47 22.90
CA ALA A 772 45.63 23.96 24.22
C ALA A 772 46.75 22.90 24.17
N ALA A 773 47.77 23.04 25.03
CA ALA A 773 48.99 22.24 25.00
C ALA A 773 48.76 20.74 25.31
N ASP A 774 47.71 20.41 26.06
CA ASP A 774 47.27 19.06 26.43
C ASP A 774 46.62 18.28 25.27
N ARG A 775 46.42 18.97 24.17
CA ARG A 775 45.86 18.37 22.92
C ARG A 775 46.92 18.12 21.86
N LEU A 776 48.21 18.45 22.13
CA LEU A 776 49.33 18.36 21.18
C LEU A 776 50.43 17.48 21.73
N PHE A 777 50.58 16.29 21.21
CA PHE A 777 51.51 15.27 21.68
C PHE A 777 52.65 15.11 20.68
N ILE A 778 53.87 15.34 21.10
CA ILE A 778 55.07 14.99 20.33
C ILE A 778 55.38 13.49 20.53
N SER A 779 55.37 12.75 19.46
CA SER A 779 55.78 11.35 19.49
C SER A 779 57.25 11.16 19.07
N THR A 780 57.72 9.95 19.21
CA THR A 780 59.11 9.62 18.85
C THR A 780 59.36 9.97 17.39
N SER A 781 60.37 10.83 17.16
CA SER A 781 60.77 11.25 15.81
C SER A 781 61.30 10.09 15.00
N LYS A 782 61.01 10.08 13.71
CA LYS A 782 61.41 9.04 12.77
C LYS A 782 62.62 9.57 11.96
N THR A 783 63.75 8.87 12.03
CA THR A 783 64.97 9.15 11.24
C THR A 783 65.35 7.93 10.39
N GLN A 784 65.67 8.15 9.16
CA GLN A 784 66.07 7.05 8.26
C GLN A 784 67.22 7.43 7.35
N ARG A 785 68.09 6.43 7.03
CA ARG A 785 69.23 6.54 6.13
C ARG A 785 68.91 6.07 4.69
N GLY A 786 67.67 5.83 4.32
CA GLY A 786 67.23 5.34 3.03
C GLY A 786 65.96 5.97 2.49
N ASP A 787 65.43 5.51 1.36
CA ASP A 787 64.44 6.15 0.50
C ASP A 787 62.97 6.22 1.01
N GLN A 788 62.68 5.86 2.26
CA GLN A 788 61.31 5.65 2.71
C GLN A 788 60.67 6.73 3.65
N VAL A 789 61.40 7.79 3.97
CA VAL A 789 60.86 8.85 4.84
C VAL A 789 60.83 10.19 4.14
N VAL A 790 59.63 10.75 3.93
CA VAL A 790 59.47 12.13 3.45
C VAL A 790 59.87 13.08 4.58
N PRO A 791 60.89 13.97 4.37
CA PRO A 791 61.34 14.88 5.41
C PRO A 791 60.28 15.92 5.74
N GLY A 792 60.06 16.13 7.04
CA GLY A 792 59.02 17.08 7.48
C GLY A 792 58.42 16.76 8.83
N VAL A 793 57.12 16.95 8.95
CA VAL A 793 56.33 16.56 10.14
C VAL A 793 55.07 15.85 9.69
N ALA A 794 54.91 14.63 10.16
CA ALA A 794 53.63 13.93 10.00
C ALA A 794 52.72 14.27 11.17
N LEU A 795 51.47 14.60 10.85
CA LEU A 795 50.40 14.76 11.81
C LEU A 795 49.55 13.49 11.87
N GLY A 796 49.28 13.02 13.08
CA GLY A 796 48.35 11.94 13.35
C GLY A 796 47.26 12.40 14.32
N LEU A 797 46.17 11.68 14.35
CA LEU A 797 45.17 11.86 15.41
C LEU A 797 45.43 10.86 16.53
N GLN A 798 45.15 11.28 17.74
CA GLN A 798 45.23 10.44 18.95
C GLN A 798 43.83 10.30 19.54
N ASP A 799 43.46 9.10 19.90
CA ASP A 799 42.22 8.80 20.64
C ASP A 799 42.19 9.41 22.01
#